data_8f6a83731eff1c34de4f9f48e76eae09
#
_entry.id   8f6a83731eff1c34de4f9f48e76eae09
#
_cell.length_a   1.000
_cell.length_b   1.000
_cell.length_c   1.000
_cell.angle_alpha   90.00
_cell.angle_beta   90.00
_cell.angle_gamma   90.00
#
_symmetry.space_group_name_H-M   'P 1'
#
loop_
_entity.id
_entity.type
_entity.pdbx_description
1 polymer ?
#
loop_
_entity_poly.entity_id
_entity_poly.type
_entity_poly.pdbx_seq_one_letter_code
_entity_poly.pdbx_strand_id
1 'polypeptide(L)'
;MQAQSAEEFLYQVTLNGDNYTVSQVQASSNGNQAVYDLEVTVDKNPDVPELGSYPTPLKLQVTCTANGTKKSLTMETKILEEPEDFRLKSFAFPKQKLISASGADARLEGTHIGGGYNSVSDRTYDLSTCTYTVQRGGSNTKVGETFPAEGDSTLSYAFLTNGTLAATILNNVDLTNQKNTVTITRSGNSVEASVGSGAWDYRGPATTAEDDETFPPLESMWSQIVLRDDVNHDGNVDWQDAAIGYRDCLEKPYGSEEIKDYFTYIMYNAASKAQSDTNVSTDMMKKFYNLFDGFGQMQLQKGYQAEGHDDAHNDAGGHIGERIGGKEGFQELLAAGDQYNTKIGVHVNITEMMLDAFYVNNDIFKRNAAGNLSVNWQWYDPAYHVDEDKDLLSGYLKERFAQLAEDTMLPGQTQSSLDWIYVDIYGRSDWHSRQVAEVFQSFGWPTATEFSGPFAQQAIWTHWGTDLYYSTSGQGSKYVRFIRNTDADIFPARDPSSGTLLKGMQQPSPNGWVNKYEIGEAISLFFEQNLISKYLQHFPILTWNEENTKITFEGGVVSELIDGQMVVTRNGKPVAYCDVAYTSSGELDVRADSLVFVPWDPITEDKIYHWNPDGGTTTWQLPDTWDGLSTVALYQTTENGKIRIGELPVSNGSVSVKAEANTPYVIYKNDQDAGVVETATEWSENSAIKDTGFDAQVYVDQNSDANGNRDRWARSSEDGSVDHIGFEKDIRWNNLAVVNSAKDAVISQKITGLTPGKDYSISVWALIENDDNRMVVLGAESSDGSVVESYLTKTDVGAVKNKFQYTNFRRMRIILEADETGTATVYLRVGAGSNENSKVKFDDVRIWEHVTDTPQKGHYYFDDFENVDFSLGALEHDTWSNDNVHLADEHPDFNNGAAQYLSYVIDGRYSAKINDTATPVGNSILRTHPSVLRFQPETTYRVSIDY
;
A
#
# COMPACT_ATOMS: atom_id res chain seq x y z
N MET A 1 11.83 30.97 28.64
CA MET A 1 10.60 30.67 27.89
C MET A 1 9.48 31.43 28.57
N GLN A 2 8.64 32.10 27.84
CA GLN A 2 7.47 32.79 28.35
C GLN A 2 6.22 32.25 27.69
N ALA A 3 5.15 32.09 28.45
CA ALA A 3 3.81 31.88 27.92
C ALA A 3 3.11 33.23 27.82
N GLN A 4 2.43 33.49 26.73
CA GLN A 4 1.62 34.70 26.56
C GLN A 4 0.43 34.68 27.51
N SER A 5 0.08 35.81 28.14
CA SER A 5 -1.15 35.86 28.91
C SER A 5 -2.38 35.86 27.99
N ALA A 6 -3.48 35.26 28.45
CA ALA A 6 -4.74 35.26 27.71
C ALA A 6 -5.23 36.68 27.37
N GLU A 7 -4.95 37.62 28.23
CA GLU A 7 -5.35 39.04 28.04
C GLU A 7 -4.61 39.71 26.86
N GLU A 8 -3.44 39.22 26.43
CA GLU A 8 -2.69 39.83 25.33
C GLU A 8 -3.25 39.55 23.97
N PHE A 9 -3.85 38.34 23.75
CA PHE A 9 -4.32 37.94 22.44
C PHE A 9 -5.84 37.80 22.30
N LEU A 10 -6.62 37.67 23.38
CA LEU A 10 -8.08 37.51 23.31
C LEU A 10 -8.83 38.77 22.86
N TYR A 11 -8.18 39.94 22.83
CA TYR A 11 -8.83 41.20 22.40
C TYR A 11 -8.89 41.40 20.89
N GLN A 12 -8.28 40.53 20.11
CA GLN A 12 -8.37 40.56 18.65
C GLN A 12 -8.61 39.13 18.09
N VAL A 13 -9.53 39.07 17.15
CA VAL A 13 -9.88 37.88 16.41
C VAL A 13 -9.90 38.17 14.91
N THR A 14 -9.58 37.17 14.12
CA THR A 14 -9.78 37.20 12.66
C THR A 14 -10.96 36.29 12.33
N LEU A 15 -11.95 36.85 11.65
CA LEU A 15 -13.17 36.18 11.21
C LEU A 15 -13.20 36.25 9.69
N ASN A 16 -13.23 35.15 9.00
CA ASN A 16 -13.26 35.05 7.53
C ASN A 16 -12.14 35.87 6.83
N GLY A 17 -10.99 36.02 7.46
CA GLY A 17 -9.87 36.82 6.94
C GLY A 17 -9.78 38.25 7.46
N ASP A 18 -10.85 38.81 8.04
CA ASP A 18 -10.93 40.20 8.54
C ASP A 18 -10.66 40.28 10.04
N ASN A 19 -9.96 41.33 10.46
CA ASN A 19 -9.56 41.55 11.86
C ASN A 19 -10.63 42.36 12.61
N TYR A 20 -11.02 41.84 13.77
CA TYR A 20 -12.01 42.48 14.67
C TYR A 20 -11.43 42.67 16.07
N THR A 21 -11.88 43.71 16.74
CA THR A 21 -11.59 43.90 18.18
C THR A 21 -12.74 43.30 18.98
N VAL A 22 -12.40 42.51 20.00
CA VAL A 22 -13.40 41.96 20.94
C VAL A 22 -14.00 43.11 21.74
N SER A 23 -15.34 43.21 21.69
CA SER A 23 -16.08 44.33 22.32
C SER A 23 -16.30 44.08 23.81
N GLN A 24 -16.37 42.83 24.25
CA GLN A 24 -16.58 42.45 25.64
C GLN A 24 -15.85 41.19 25.99
N VAL A 25 -15.21 41.13 27.18
CA VAL A 25 -14.55 39.96 27.75
C VAL A 25 -15.03 39.75 29.18
N GLN A 26 -15.56 38.56 29.48
CA GLN A 26 -15.90 38.17 30.85
C GLN A 26 -15.06 36.95 31.22
N ALA A 27 -14.39 36.98 32.38
CA ALA A 27 -13.52 35.88 32.81
C ALA A 27 -14.05 35.27 34.11
N SER A 28 -13.94 33.93 34.19
CA SER A 28 -14.21 33.16 35.39
C SER A 28 -13.17 32.06 35.54
N SER A 29 -13.02 31.52 36.73
CA SER A 29 -12.08 30.39 36.97
C SER A 29 -12.67 29.38 37.94
N ASN A 30 -12.39 28.11 37.71
CA ASN A 30 -12.80 27.03 38.60
C ASN A 30 -11.74 25.91 38.58
N GLY A 31 -11.01 25.76 39.67
CA GLY A 31 -9.95 24.75 39.82
C GLY A 31 -8.81 24.94 38.83
N ASN A 32 -8.68 24.00 37.89
CA ASN A 32 -7.65 24.03 36.86
C ASN A 32 -8.13 24.63 35.51
N GLN A 33 -9.30 25.28 35.50
CA GLN A 33 -9.86 25.91 34.31
C GLN A 33 -10.01 27.41 34.48
N ALA A 34 -9.76 28.13 33.37
CA ALA A 34 -10.15 29.53 33.21
C ALA A 34 -11.05 29.62 31.95
N VAL A 35 -12.18 30.30 32.11
CA VAL A 35 -13.19 30.43 31.05
C VAL A 35 -13.33 31.93 30.74
N TYR A 36 -13.31 32.27 29.45
CA TYR A 36 -13.47 33.62 28.89
C TYR A 36 -14.65 33.59 27.91
N ASP A 37 -15.68 34.35 28.24
CA ASP A 37 -16.79 34.60 27.33
C ASP A 37 -16.49 35.92 26.57
N LEU A 38 -16.50 35.85 25.26
CA LEU A 38 -16.12 36.95 24.35
C LEU A 38 -17.31 37.35 23.46
N GLU A 39 -17.44 38.64 23.24
CA GLU A 39 -18.41 39.19 22.27
C GLU A 39 -17.64 39.99 21.19
N VAL A 40 -18.03 39.79 19.93
CA VAL A 40 -17.44 40.49 18.78
C VAL A 40 -18.56 41.12 17.96
N THR A 41 -18.48 42.42 17.79
CA THR A 41 -19.36 43.13 16.86
C THR A 41 -18.84 42.90 15.45
N VAL A 42 -19.64 42.27 14.59
CA VAL A 42 -19.25 41.90 13.23
C VAL A 42 -19.89 42.87 12.23
N ASP A 43 -19.11 43.44 11.35
CA ASP A 43 -19.57 44.32 10.27
C ASP A 43 -20.17 43.51 9.13
N LYS A 44 -21.23 44.02 8.50
CA LYS A 44 -21.87 43.37 7.37
C LYS A 44 -20.98 43.25 6.13
N ASN A 45 -20.13 44.25 5.95
CA ASN A 45 -19.03 44.25 4.98
C ASN A 45 -17.94 45.21 5.48
N PRO A 46 -16.77 44.69 5.89
CA PRO A 46 -15.67 45.53 6.38
C PRO A 46 -15.17 46.57 5.37
N ASP A 47 -15.28 46.26 4.06
CA ASP A 47 -14.86 47.18 2.98
C ASP A 47 -15.88 48.31 2.71
N VAL A 48 -17.08 48.19 3.27
CA VAL A 48 -18.18 49.15 3.08
C VAL A 48 -18.79 49.50 4.45
N PRO A 49 -18.11 50.32 5.26
CA PRO A 49 -18.54 50.65 6.64
C PRO A 49 -19.94 51.26 6.76
N GLU A 50 -20.45 51.83 5.68
CA GLU A 50 -21.79 52.44 5.66
C GLU A 50 -22.95 51.43 5.81
N LEU A 51 -22.68 50.15 5.55
CA LEU A 51 -23.64 49.06 5.75
C LEU A 51 -23.86 48.74 7.23
N GLY A 52 -22.96 49.23 8.11
CA GLY A 52 -23.02 48.98 9.55
C GLY A 52 -22.76 47.53 9.93
N SER A 53 -22.93 47.24 11.22
CA SER A 53 -22.69 45.92 11.80
C SER A 53 -23.99 45.09 11.85
N TYR A 54 -23.84 43.76 12.07
CA TYR A 54 -24.97 42.89 12.38
C TYR A 54 -25.62 43.29 13.71
N PRO A 55 -26.96 43.07 13.89
CA PRO A 55 -27.68 43.51 15.09
C PRO A 55 -27.22 42.81 16.39
N THR A 56 -26.79 41.57 16.28
CA THR A 56 -26.31 40.77 17.40
C THR A 56 -24.81 40.51 17.26
N PRO A 57 -24.02 40.44 18.35
CA PRO A 57 -22.61 40.09 18.28
C PRO A 57 -22.42 38.58 18.04
N LEU A 58 -21.26 38.21 17.48
CA LEU A 58 -20.76 36.91 17.58
C LEU A 58 -20.33 36.60 19.03
N LYS A 59 -20.83 35.53 19.62
CA LYS A 59 -20.43 35.09 20.96
C LYS A 59 -19.62 33.81 20.89
N LEU A 60 -18.47 33.81 21.58
CA LEU A 60 -17.61 32.67 21.68
C LEU A 60 -17.09 32.52 23.13
N GLN A 61 -16.74 31.29 23.46
CA GLN A 61 -16.16 30.95 24.75
C GLN A 61 -14.79 30.29 24.54
N VAL A 62 -13.79 30.80 25.26
CA VAL A 62 -12.45 30.21 25.32
C VAL A 62 -12.26 29.57 26.68
N THR A 63 -12.00 28.27 26.72
CA THR A 63 -11.74 27.50 27.93
C THR A 63 -10.30 27.08 27.96
N CYS A 64 -9.54 27.52 28.95
CA CYS A 64 -8.16 27.11 29.19
C CYS A 64 -8.15 26.08 30.33
N THR A 65 -7.67 24.87 30.06
CA THR A 65 -7.61 23.76 31.03
C THR A 65 -6.17 23.31 31.25
N ALA A 66 -5.66 23.41 32.48
CA ALA A 66 -4.35 22.94 32.87
C ALA A 66 -4.40 21.46 33.25
N ASN A 67 -3.45 20.66 32.75
CA ASN A 67 -3.26 19.26 33.11
C ASN A 67 -1.85 19.06 33.71
N GLY A 68 -1.79 18.93 35.02
CA GLY A 68 -0.51 18.79 35.74
C GLY A 68 0.21 17.46 35.44
N THR A 69 -0.51 16.39 35.18
CA THR A 69 0.07 15.07 34.87
C THR A 69 0.76 15.09 33.48
N LYS A 70 0.08 15.68 32.49
CA LYS A 70 0.63 15.82 31.15
C LYS A 70 1.55 17.03 30.99
N LYS A 71 1.69 17.88 32.02
CA LYS A 71 2.38 19.20 32.00
C LYS A 71 1.91 20.01 30.78
N SER A 72 0.58 20.10 30.57
CA SER A 72 -0.01 20.75 29.42
C SER A 72 -1.10 21.74 29.78
N LEU A 73 -1.34 22.69 28.87
CA LEU A 73 -2.44 23.65 28.92
C LEU A 73 -3.20 23.58 27.60
N THR A 74 -4.46 23.19 27.65
CA THR A 74 -5.34 23.17 26.48
C THR A 74 -6.22 24.40 26.47
N MET A 75 -6.29 25.05 25.33
CA MET A 75 -7.20 26.16 25.03
C MET A 75 -8.20 25.68 24.00
N GLU A 76 -9.48 25.64 24.38
CA GLU A 76 -10.59 25.26 23.50
C GLU A 76 -11.48 26.49 23.24
N THR A 77 -11.83 26.71 21.97
CA THR A 77 -12.70 27.80 21.54
C THR A 77 -13.98 27.25 20.93
N LYS A 78 -15.12 27.65 21.50
CA LYS A 78 -16.47 27.29 21.04
C LYS A 78 -17.20 28.52 20.56
N ILE A 79 -17.84 28.45 19.42
CA ILE A 79 -18.79 29.43 18.95
C ILE A 79 -20.13 29.15 19.61
N LEU A 80 -20.65 30.10 20.38
CA LEU A 80 -21.90 29.96 21.14
C LEU A 80 -23.10 30.50 20.37
N GLU A 81 -22.90 31.59 19.63
CA GLU A 81 -23.98 32.29 18.89
C GLU A 81 -23.36 33.05 17.71
N GLU A 82 -23.88 32.84 16.52
CA GLU A 82 -23.57 33.64 15.34
C GLU A 82 -24.67 34.64 15.07
N PRO A 83 -24.34 35.86 14.55
CA PRO A 83 -25.37 36.78 14.06
C PRO A 83 -26.21 36.12 12.97
N GLU A 84 -27.50 36.50 12.92
CA GLU A 84 -28.40 36.12 11.82
C GLU A 84 -27.80 36.61 10.48
N ASP A 85 -27.80 35.78 9.48
CA ASP A 85 -27.18 35.97 8.15
C ASP A 85 -25.65 36.10 8.11
N PHE A 86 -24.94 35.89 9.22
CA PHE A 86 -23.48 35.79 9.25
C PHE A 86 -23.07 34.31 9.27
N ARG A 87 -22.12 33.98 8.45
CA ARG A 87 -21.53 32.65 8.40
C ARG A 87 -20.06 32.70 8.70
N LEU A 88 -19.65 32.20 9.86
CA LEU A 88 -18.24 32.03 10.18
C LEU A 88 -17.66 30.86 9.39
N LYS A 89 -16.65 31.09 8.54
CA LYS A 89 -15.92 30.09 7.75
C LYS A 89 -14.60 29.77 8.39
N SER A 90 -13.83 30.82 8.70
CA SER A 90 -12.52 30.68 9.31
C SER A 90 -12.36 31.58 10.54
N PHE A 91 -11.54 31.12 11.47
CA PHE A 91 -11.27 31.80 12.74
C PHE A 91 -9.79 31.76 13.08
N ALA A 92 -9.26 32.84 13.62
CA ALA A 92 -7.91 32.87 14.20
C ALA A 92 -7.80 33.90 15.33
N PHE A 93 -6.77 33.71 16.16
CA PHE A 93 -6.25 34.74 17.06
C PHE A 93 -4.97 35.34 16.45
N PRO A 94 -5.01 36.47 15.75
CA PRO A 94 -3.88 36.96 14.94
C PRO A 94 -2.66 37.39 15.77
N LYS A 95 -2.83 37.60 17.07
CA LYS A 95 -1.74 37.95 18.00
C LYS A 95 -1.36 36.82 18.95
N GLN A 96 -1.80 35.60 18.65
CA GLN A 96 -1.48 34.49 19.52
C GLN A 96 -0.01 34.08 19.40
N LYS A 97 0.67 34.13 20.53
CA LYS A 97 2.05 33.67 20.73
C LYS A 97 2.05 32.74 21.92
N LEU A 98 1.53 31.51 21.76
CA LEU A 98 1.32 30.58 22.87
C LEU A 98 2.59 30.29 23.65
N ILE A 99 3.71 30.13 22.94
CA ILE A 99 5.03 29.93 23.52
C ILE A 99 6.02 30.85 22.84
N SER A 100 6.98 31.40 23.60
CA SER A 100 8.11 32.19 23.08
C SER A 100 9.39 31.88 23.81
N ALA A 101 10.53 32.01 23.13
CA ALA A 101 11.86 31.87 23.69
C ALA A 101 12.84 32.86 23.04
N SER A 102 13.76 33.35 23.86
CA SER A 102 14.90 34.18 23.43
C SER A 102 16.14 33.83 24.27
N GLY A 103 17.33 34.16 23.78
CA GLY A 103 18.57 33.92 24.47
C GLY A 103 19.57 33.10 23.68
N ALA A 104 20.76 32.90 24.27
CA ALA A 104 21.88 32.24 23.60
C ALA A 104 21.63 30.74 23.36
N ASP A 105 20.83 30.09 24.21
CA ASP A 105 20.51 28.64 24.13
C ASP A 105 19.13 28.40 23.53
N ALA A 106 18.47 29.43 22.98
CA ALA A 106 17.15 29.28 22.41
C ALA A 106 17.23 28.80 20.96
N ARG A 107 16.43 27.78 20.65
CA ARG A 107 16.30 27.17 19.33
C ARG A 107 14.83 26.85 19.02
N LEU A 108 14.47 26.98 17.77
CA LEU A 108 13.19 26.49 17.22
C LEU A 108 13.51 25.48 16.13
N GLU A 109 12.98 24.30 16.28
CA GLU A 109 13.16 23.19 15.34
C GLU A 109 11.80 22.61 14.97
N GLY A 110 11.71 21.97 13.81
CA GLY A 110 10.45 21.36 13.38
C GLY A 110 10.41 21.02 11.92
N THR A 111 9.23 20.59 11.49
CA THR A 111 8.97 20.15 10.12
C THR A 111 7.86 20.99 9.50
N HIS A 112 8.08 21.42 8.27
CA HIS A 112 7.04 21.97 7.40
C HIS A 112 6.61 20.90 6.40
N ILE A 113 5.33 20.59 6.40
CA ILE A 113 4.69 19.72 5.41
C ILE A 113 3.86 20.63 4.51
N GLY A 114 4.29 20.80 3.27
CA GLY A 114 3.60 21.62 2.28
C GLY A 114 2.32 20.99 1.77
N GLY A 115 1.46 21.83 1.18
CA GLY A 115 0.30 21.35 0.41
C GLY A 115 0.73 20.62 -0.85
N GLY A 116 -0.04 19.62 -1.25
CA GLY A 116 0.27 18.77 -2.39
C GLY A 116 1.18 17.60 -2.03
N TYR A 117 1.66 16.93 -3.02
CA TYR A 117 2.08 15.54 -2.91
C TYR A 117 3.41 15.30 -2.16
N ASN A 118 4.39 16.21 -2.22
CA ASN A 118 5.77 15.83 -1.89
C ASN A 118 6.64 16.92 -1.25
N SER A 119 6.09 17.82 -0.49
CA SER A 119 6.85 18.92 0.09
C SER A 119 7.04 18.78 1.59
N VAL A 120 8.10 18.08 2.00
CA VAL A 120 8.49 17.96 3.41
C VAL A 120 9.85 18.58 3.61
N SER A 121 10.01 19.42 4.65
CA SER A 121 11.29 20.02 4.99
C SER A 121 11.46 20.18 6.51
N ASP A 122 12.58 19.66 7.02
CA ASP A 122 13.00 19.90 8.38
C ASP A 122 13.70 21.26 8.48
N ARG A 123 13.40 22.02 9.52
CA ARG A 123 13.87 23.39 9.72
C ARG A 123 14.44 23.60 11.11
N THR A 124 15.59 24.25 11.18
CA THR A 124 16.25 24.64 12.44
C THR A 124 16.53 26.13 12.44
N TYR A 125 16.03 26.84 13.44
CA TYR A 125 16.28 28.25 13.69
C TYR A 125 17.16 28.37 14.94
N ASP A 126 18.43 28.70 14.76
CA ASP A 126 19.34 29.02 15.85
C ASP A 126 19.22 30.51 16.17
N LEU A 127 18.59 30.83 17.31
CA LEU A 127 18.30 32.22 17.69
C LEU A 127 19.56 32.96 18.17
N SER A 128 20.60 32.24 18.62
CA SER A 128 21.86 32.82 19.07
C SER A 128 22.71 33.34 17.91
N THR A 129 22.82 32.55 16.86
CA THR A 129 23.61 32.87 15.67
C THR A 129 22.80 33.59 14.59
N CYS A 130 21.49 33.65 14.74
CA CYS A 130 20.56 34.10 13.71
C CYS A 130 20.70 33.34 12.38
N THR A 131 20.96 32.05 12.47
CA THR A 131 21.06 31.17 11.30
C THR A 131 19.83 30.27 11.17
N TYR A 132 19.52 29.96 9.94
CA TYR A 132 18.38 29.13 9.58
C TYR A 132 18.84 28.03 8.63
N THR A 133 18.49 26.80 8.94
CA THR A 133 18.85 25.66 8.13
C THR A 133 17.57 24.96 7.68
N VAL A 134 17.47 24.67 6.38
CA VAL A 134 16.40 23.87 5.79
C VAL A 134 17.01 22.61 5.22
N GLN A 135 16.51 21.48 5.66
CA GLN A 135 16.79 20.18 5.06
C GLN A 135 15.53 19.67 4.38
N ARG A 136 15.58 19.53 3.07
CA ARG A 136 14.49 18.94 2.30
C ARG A 136 14.66 17.44 2.25
N GLY A 137 13.58 16.71 2.46
CA GLY A 137 13.59 15.29 2.33
C GLY A 137 14.14 14.85 0.97
N GLY A 138 14.96 13.80 0.94
CA GLY A 138 15.62 13.28 -0.26
C GLY A 138 16.79 14.12 -0.79
N SER A 139 17.08 15.24 -0.18
CA SER A 139 18.23 16.11 -0.52
C SER A 139 19.20 16.15 0.65
N ASN A 140 20.47 15.85 0.40
CA ASN A 140 21.55 16.02 1.36
C ASN A 140 21.94 17.48 1.57
N THR A 141 21.27 18.41 0.93
CA THR A 141 21.65 19.82 0.93
C THR A 141 21.08 20.50 2.15
N LYS A 142 21.89 20.69 3.18
CA LYS A 142 21.62 21.69 4.21
C LYS A 142 21.88 23.07 3.58
N VAL A 143 20.82 23.85 3.39
CA VAL A 143 20.94 25.23 2.95
C VAL A 143 20.95 26.11 4.18
N GLY A 144 22.11 26.67 4.53
CA GLY A 144 22.21 27.72 5.53
C GLY A 144 21.71 29.03 4.93
N GLU A 145 20.59 29.54 5.40
CA GLU A 145 20.05 30.84 5.04
C GLU A 145 20.14 31.76 6.26
N THR A 146 20.31 33.07 5.99
CA THR A 146 20.14 34.06 7.05
C THR A 146 18.67 34.16 7.37
N PHE A 147 18.27 34.28 8.64
CA PHE A 147 16.89 34.56 9.01
C PHE A 147 16.29 35.61 8.08
N PRO A 148 15.08 35.37 7.53
CA PRO A 148 14.33 36.45 6.95
C PRO A 148 14.23 37.55 8.02
N ALA A 149 14.57 38.76 7.66
CA ALA A 149 14.50 39.88 8.56
C ALA A 149 13.02 40.13 8.88
N GLU A 150 12.57 39.74 10.07
CA GLU A 150 11.18 39.81 10.52
C GLU A 150 10.18 39.16 9.51
N GLY A 151 9.43 38.17 9.91
CA GLY A 151 8.43 37.53 9.07
C GLY A 151 7.77 36.35 9.76
N ASP A 152 6.58 36.08 9.33
CA ASP A 152 5.83 34.89 9.71
C ASP A 152 6.23 33.73 8.82
N SER A 153 6.39 32.57 9.43
CA SER A 153 6.66 31.29 8.80
C SER A 153 5.67 30.27 9.36
N THR A 154 5.61 29.12 8.76
CA THR A 154 4.72 28.04 9.23
C THR A 154 5.49 26.75 9.45
N LEU A 155 5.10 25.98 10.47
CA LEU A 155 5.57 24.64 10.77
C LEU A 155 4.39 23.70 11.05
N SER A 156 4.44 22.48 10.54
CA SER A 156 3.47 21.45 10.89
C SER A 156 3.75 20.87 12.28
N TYR A 157 5.03 20.71 12.61
CA TYR A 157 5.52 20.32 13.94
C TYR A 157 6.52 21.37 14.38
N ALA A 158 6.41 21.88 15.62
CA ALA A 158 7.24 22.95 16.13
C ALA A 158 7.72 22.64 17.57
N PHE A 159 9.04 22.71 17.80
CA PHE A 159 9.71 22.42 19.05
C PHE A 159 10.58 23.64 19.44
N LEU A 160 10.20 24.31 20.50
CA LEU A 160 10.87 25.52 20.98
C LEU A 160 11.58 25.24 22.30
N THR A 161 12.86 25.53 22.37
CA THR A 161 13.69 25.27 23.56
C THR A 161 14.50 26.51 24.00
N ASN A 162 14.92 26.57 25.25
CA ASN A 162 15.82 27.55 25.77
C ASN A 162 16.94 26.95 26.63
N GLY A 163 17.25 25.67 26.44
CA GLY A 163 18.26 24.94 27.22
C GLY A 163 17.84 24.53 28.63
N THR A 164 16.67 25.00 29.14
CA THR A 164 16.14 24.65 30.47
C THR A 164 14.76 24.01 30.38
N LEU A 165 13.94 24.44 29.43
CA LEU A 165 12.62 23.92 29.14
C LEU A 165 12.46 23.73 27.63
N ALA A 166 11.77 22.67 27.28
CA ALA A 166 11.32 22.38 25.95
C ALA A 166 9.79 22.52 25.87
N ALA A 167 9.27 23.05 24.77
CA ALA A 167 7.85 23.26 24.55
C ALA A 167 7.43 22.95 23.14
N THR A 168 6.20 22.47 23.00
CA THR A 168 5.57 22.25 21.73
C THR A 168 4.10 22.63 21.76
N ILE A 169 3.49 22.74 20.59
CA ILE A 169 2.06 23.01 20.42
C ILE A 169 1.43 21.92 19.55
N LEU A 170 0.32 21.37 20.04
CA LEU A 170 -0.61 20.56 19.27
C LEU A 170 -1.87 21.40 19.02
N ASN A 171 -2.54 21.17 17.90
CA ASN A 171 -3.81 21.80 17.59
C ASN A 171 -4.55 21.00 16.49
N ASN A 172 -5.83 21.32 16.31
CA ASN A 172 -6.65 20.80 15.21
C ASN A 172 -6.83 21.84 14.08
N VAL A 173 -5.81 22.65 13.81
CA VAL A 173 -5.78 23.48 12.60
C VAL A 173 -5.60 22.58 11.39
N ASP A 174 -6.54 22.67 10.46
CA ASP A 174 -6.67 21.73 9.32
C ASP A 174 -6.23 22.34 7.97
N LEU A 175 -5.69 23.54 7.97
CA LEU A 175 -5.08 24.10 6.78
C LEU A 175 -3.66 23.54 6.60
N THR A 176 -3.41 22.85 5.54
CA THR A 176 -2.22 22.04 5.24
C THR A 176 -0.90 22.80 5.40
N ASN A 177 -0.75 24.04 5.36
CA ASN A 177 0.53 24.77 5.41
C ASN A 177 0.67 25.70 6.60
N GLN A 178 -0.34 25.79 7.46
CA GLN A 178 -0.45 26.83 8.46
C GLN A 178 -0.79 26.30 9.85
N LYS A 179 -0.44 25.06 10.15
CA LYS A 179 -0.79 24.43 11.42
C LYS A 179 -0.29 25.23 12.62
N ASN A 180 0.97 25.63 12.59
CA ASN A 180 1.57 26.52 13.59
C ASN A 180 2.18 27.73 12.89
N THR A 181 1.87 28.91 13.37
CA THR A 181 2.50 30.17 12.94
C THR A 181 3.77 30.41 13.76
N VAL A 182 4.86 30.77 13.08
CA VAL A 182 6.14 31.10 13.68
C VAL A 182 6.43 32.58 13.41
N THR A 183 6.63 33.36 14.46
CA THR A 183 7.00 34.77 14.36
C THR A 183 8.40 34.97 14.95
N ILE A 184 9.30 35.51 14.16
CA ILE A 184 10.65 35.91 14.58
C ILE A 184 10.69 37.44 14.77
N THR A 185 11.03 37.89 15.96
CA THR A 185 11.13 39.35 16.29
C THR A 185 12.55 39.68 16.71
N ARG A 186 13.11 40.77 16.18
CA ARG A 186 14.41 41.28 16.54
C ARG A 186 14.28 42.60 17.32
N SER A 187 14.98 42.68 18.44
CA SER A 187 15.14 43.91 19.23
C SER A 187 16.60 44.10 19.60
N GLY A 188 17.31 44.96 18.85
CA GLY A 188 18.77 45.12 18.98
C GLY A 188 19.52 43.79 18.65
N ASN A 189 20.25 43.27 19.61
CA ASN A 189 20.98 41.99 19.48
C ASN A 189 20.17 40.79 20.00
N SER A 190 18.94 40.99 20.48
CA SER A 190 18.09 39.92 20.97
C SER A 190 17.13 39.46 19.85
N VAL A 191 17.04 38.16 19.67
CA VAL A 191 16.10 37.52 18.78
C VAL A 191 15.15 36.66 19.62
N GLU A 192 13.87 36.84 19.39
CA GLU A 192 12.80 36.01 19.98
C GLU A 192 12.08 35.24 18.89
N ALA A 193 11.88 33.94 19.09
CA ALA A 193 10.94 33.15 18.33
C ALA A 193 9.69 32.91 19.17
N SER A 194 8.55 33.02 18.54
CA SER A 194 7.26 32.65 19.12
C SER A 194 6.46 31.74 18.18
N VAL A 195 5.69 30.85 18.79
CA VAL A 195 4.84 29.89 18.06
C VAL A 195 3.40 30.04 18.57
N GLY A 196 2.47 30.17 17.65
CA GLY A 196 1.02 30.15 17.85
C GLY A 196 0.32 29.21 16.91
N SER A 197 -0.98 29.06 17.08
CA SER A 197 -1.79 28.28 16.14
C SER A 197 -2.05 29.07 14.86
N GLY A 198 -2.21 28.39 13.74
CA GLY A 198 -2.73 28.94 12.51
C GLY A 198 -4.22 29.27 12.59
N ALA A 199 -4.81 29.65 11.46
CA ALA A 199 -6.24 29.83 11.35
C ALA A 199 -6.96 28.48 11.24
N TRP A 200 -8.09 28.38 11.93
CA TRP A 200 -8.98 27.23 11.81
C TRP A 200 -10.02 27.43 10.72
N ASP A 201 -10.28 26.41 9.92
CA ASP A 201 -11.45 26.30 9.08
C ASP A 201 -12.64 25.85 9.93
N TYR A 202 -13.55 26.79 10.23
CA TYR A 202 -14.68 26.50 11.14
C TYR A 202 -15.78 25.68 10.47
N ARG A 203 -15.97 25.85 9.15
CA ARG A 203 -17.00 25.13 8.39
C ARG A 203 -16.44 24.30 7.22
N GLY A 204 -15.14 24.25 7.08
CA GLY A 204 -14.51 23.68 5.90
C GLY A 204 -14.48 24.68 4.72
N PRO A 205 -13.64 24.41 3.73
CA PRO A 205 -13.49 25.27 2.56
C PRO A 205 -14.72 25.14 1.65
N ALA A 206 -15.58 26.16 1.65
CA ALA A 206 -16.70 26.23 0.72
C ALA A 206 -16.21 26.66 -0.67
N THR A 207 -16.56 25.92 -1.70
CA THR A 207 -16.16 26.22 -3.09
C THR A 207 -17.18 27.06 -3.82
N THR A 208 -18.44 27.06 -3.37
CA THR A 208 -19.56 27.85 -3.95
C THR A 208 -20.38 28.51 -2.86
N ALA A 209 -21.16 29.52 -3.22
CA ALA A 209 -22.11 30.17 -2.29
C ALA A 209 -23.23 29.21 -1.83
N GLU A 210 -23.60 28.24 -2.64
CA GLU A 210 -24.59 27.23 -2.32
C GLU A 210 -24.07 26.24 -1.28
N ASP A 211 -22.78 25.89 -1.39
CA ASP A 211 -22.09 25.01 -0.43
C ASP A 211 -21.99 25.66 0.96
N ASP A 212 -21.84 26.97 1.04
CA ASP A 212 -21.80 27.74 2.28
C ASP A 212 -23.05 27.54 3.17
N GLU A 213 -24.21 27.30 2.57
CA GLU A 213 -25.46 27.10 3.32
C GLU A 213 -25.58 25.68 3.89
N THR A 214 -24.87 24.73 3.31
CA THR A 214 -25.03 23.29 3.62
C THR A 214 -23.97 22.76 4.56
N PHE A 215 -22.80 23.38 4.64
CA PHE A 215 -21.70 22.87 5.47
C PHE A 215 -21.92 23.12 6.96
N PRO A 216 -21.96 22.07 7.79
CA PRO A 216 -22.10 22.24 9.23
C PRO A 216 -20.80 22.82 9.84
N PRO A 217 -20.90 23.47 11.02
CA PRO A 217 -19.69 23.79 11.78
C PRO A 217 -18.91 22.52 12.10
N LEU A 218 -17.59 22.62 12.03
CA LEU A 218 -16.68 21.59 12.50
C LEU A 218 -16.69 21.51 14.03
N GLU A 219 -15.91 20.60 14.56
CA GLU A 219 -15.68 20.49 16.00
C GLU A 219 -15.10 21.77 16.62
N SER A 220 -15.10 21.83 17.96
CA SER A 220 -14.46 22.94 18.68
C SER A 220 -13.00 23.11 18.29
N MET A 221 -12.58 24.35 18.07
CA MET A 221 -11.20 24.70 17.77
C MET A 221 -10.34 24.59 19.05
N TRP A 222 -9.21 23.93 18.97
CA TRP A 222 -8.34 23.81 20.15
C TRP A 222 -6.86 23.92 19.83
N SER A 223 -6.11 24.36 20.84
CA SER A 223 -4.63 24.34 20.90
C SER A 223 -4.18 23.84 22.25
N GLN A 224 -3.11 23.07 22.27
CA GLN A 224 -2.52 22.55 23.49
C GLN A 224 -1.02 22.89 23.53
N ILE A 225 -0.60 23.57 24.60
CA ILE A 225 0.82 23.76 24.94
C ILE A 225 1.26 22.56 25.78
N VAL A 226 2.42 21.98 25.45
CA VAL A 226 3.06 20.93 26.25
C VAL A 226 4.46 21.37 26.64
N LEU A 227 4.80 21.22 27.92
CA LEU A 227 6.11 21.58 28.46
C LEU A 227 6.86 20.34 28.97
N ARG A 228 8.17 20.31 28.72
CA ARG A 228 9.05 19.23 29.23
C ARG A 228 10.33 19.84 29.78
N ASP A 229 10.89 19.16 30.76
CA ASP A 229 12.28 19.25 31.21
C ASP A 229 13.08 18.14 30.51
N ASP A 230 14.23 17.77 30.95
CA ASP A 230 15.06 16.64 30.47
C ASP A 230 14.32 15.31 30.73
N VAL A 231 13.42 14.92 29.81
CA VAL A 231 12.59 13.70 29.95
C VAL A 231 13.26 12.46 29.37
N ASN A 232 14.23 12.63 28.47
CA ASN A 232 15.02 11.54 27.93
C ASN A 232 16.27 11.23 28.77
N HIS A 233 16.55 12.07 29.78
CA HIS A 233 17.65 11.92 30.74
C HIS A 233 19.05 11.90 30.11
N ASP A 234 19.24 12.64 29.02
CA ASP A 234 20.56 12.75 28.38
C ASP A 234 21.44 13.91 28.95
N GLY A 235 20.85 14.71 29.81
CA GLY A 235 21.52 15.86 30.49
C GLY A 235 21.38 17.17 29.72
N ASN A 236 20.64 17.20 28.61
CA ASN A 236 20.32 18.39 27.83
C ASN A 236 18.80 18.59 27.79
N VAL A 237 18.37 19.82 27.53
CA VAL A 237 16.96 20.09 27.23
C VAL A 237 16.88 20.67 25.83
N ASP A 238 16.43 19.88 24.91
CA ASP A 238 16.39 20.22 23.48
C ASP A 238 15.07 19.86 22.79
N TRP A 239 15.05 19.84 21.44
CA TRP A 239 13.87 19.53 20.65
C TRP A 239 13.33 18.12 20.93
N GLN A 240 14.17 17.19 21.36
CA GLN A 240 13.79 15.79 21.57
C GLN A 240 12.82 15.67 22.76
N ASP A 241 13.07 16.44 23.83
CA ASP A 241 12.15 16.52 24.98
C ASP A 241 10.79 17.08 24.58
N ALA A 242 10.79 18.15 23.75
CA ALA A 242 9.54 18.68 23.20
C ALA A 242 8.82 17.67 22.30
N ALA A 243 9.55 16.93 21.47
CA ALA A 243 9.01 15.89 20.59
C ALA A 243 8.44 14.71 21.37
N ILE A 244 9.07 14.29 22.46
CA ILE A 244 8.52 13.30 23.40
C ILE A 244 7.22 13.84 24.00
N GLY A 245 7.21 15.10 24.43
CA GLY A 245 5.98 15.73 24.91
C GLY A 245 4.88 15.80 23.89
N TYR A 246 5.21 16.07 22.64
CA TYR A 246 4.27 16.03 21.51
C TYR A 246 3.69 14.62 21.31
N ARG A 247 4.57 13.62 21.21
CA ARG A 247 4.20 12.20 21.05
C ARG A 247 3.26 11.70 22.16
N ASP A 248 3.50 12.06 23.41
CA ASP A 248 2.68 11.68 24.55
C ASP A 248 1.24 12.24 24.51
N CYS A 249 1.04 13.31 23.76
CA CYS A 249 -0.23 14.00 23.64
C CYS A 249 -0.90 13.84 22.26
N LEU A 250 -0.16 13.36 21.27
CA LEU A 250 -0.64 13.18 19.91
C LEU A 250 -1.68 12.05 19.87
N GLU A 251 -2.77 12.31 19.17
CA GLU A 251 -3.72 11.25 18.77
C GLU A 251 -3.07 10.37 17.71
N LYS A 252 -3.11 9.07 17.94
CA LYS A 252 -2.54 8.09 17.02
C LYS A 252 -3.50 7.77 15.89
N PRO A 253 -2.98 7.45 14.68
CA PRO A 253 -3.83 6.94 13.62
C PRO A 253 -4.60 5.70 14.06
N TYR A 254 -5.85 5.60 13.63
CA TYR A 254 -6.66 4.42 13.89
C TYR A 254 -5.96 3.15 13.34
N GLY A 255 -5.85 2.10 14.15
CA GLY A 255 -5.18 0.85 13.79
C GLY A 255 -3.64 0.88 13.83
N SER A 256 -3.04 1.96 14.34
CA SER A 256 -1.58 2.14 14.37
C SER A 256 -0.84 1.25 15.36
N GLU A 257 -1.53 0.69 16.36
CA GLU A 257 -0.88 -0.09 17.41
C GLU A 257 -0.16 -1.32 16.88
N GLU A 258 -0.64 -1.87 15.77
CA GLU A 258 -0.17 -3.12 15.21
C GLU A 258 0.79 -2.94 14.03
N ILE A 259 0.93 -1.72 13.48
CA ILE A 259 1.73 -1.51 12.25
C ILE A 259 3.17 -2.03 12.35
N LYS A 260 3.76 -2.02 13.55
CA LYS A 260 5.10 -2.53 13.83
C LYS A 260 5.24 -4.04 13.66
N ASP A 261 4.12 -4.77 13.69
CA ASP A 261 4.07 -6.23 13.61
C ASP A 261 3.80 -6.74 12.19
N TYR A 262 3.60 -5.83 11.23
CA TYR A 262 3.21 -6.16 9.86
C TYR A 262 4.14 -5.49 8.85
N PHE A 263 4.51 -6.21 7.78
CA PHE A 263 5.15 -5.61 6.61
C PHE A 263 4.18 -5.55 5.43
N THR A 264 4.31 -4.53 4.59
CA THR A 264 3.39 -4.29 3.47
C THR A 264 3.94 -4.79 2.15
N TYR A 265 3.08 -5.37 1.31
CA TYR A 265 3.37 -5.68 -0.09
C TYR A 265 2.14 -5.51 -0.98
N ILE A 266 2.37 -5.40 -2.29
CA ILE A 266 1.34 -5.02 -3.25
C ILE A 266 1.10 -6.15 -4.25
N MET A 267 -0.16 -6.59 -4.36
CA MET A 267 -0.67 -7.46 -5.42
C MET A 267 -1.39 -6.60 -6.45
N TYR A 268 -0.99 -6.71 -7.71
CA TYR A 268 -1.40 -5.76 -8.76
C TYR A 268 -2.11 -6.41 -9.91
N ASN A 269 -3.27 -5.86 -10.27
CA ASN A 269 -4.04 -6.22 -11.45
C ASN A 269 -4.20 -4.99 -12.35
N ALA A 270 -3.53 -4.99 -13.51
CA ALA A 270 -3.70 -3.95 -14.51
C ALA A 270 -4.85 -4.29 -15.43
N ALA A 271 -5.84 -3.42 -15.50
CA ALA A 271 -7.03 -3.64 -16.30
C ALA A 271 -7.60 -5.05 -16.07
N SER A 272 -8.23 -5.66 -17.03
CA SER A 272 -8.82 -7.01 -16.94
C SER A 272 -7.80 -8.17 -17.03
N LYS A 273 -6.50 -7.92 -16.82
CA LYS A 273 -5.46 -8.96 -17.04
C LYS A 273 -5.36 -10.02 -15.95
N ALA A 274 -5.90 -9.76 -14.77
CA ALA A 274 -5.96 -10.71 -13.66
C ALA A 274 -4.61 -11.39 -13.33
N GLN A 275 -3.51 -10.58 -13.29
CA GLN A 275 -2.18 -11.13 -12.98
C GLN A 275 -2.01 -11.54 -11.53
N SER A 276 -2.83 -11.00 -10.63
CA SER A 276 -2.86 -11.30 -9.20
C SER A 276 -4.28 -11.61 -8.78
N ASP A 277 -4.87 -12.64 -9.38
CA ASP A 277 -6.16 -13.13 -8.92
C ASP A 277 -6.10 -13.57 -7.45
N THR A 278 -7.24 -13.88 -6.86
CA THR A 278 -7.34 -14.20 -5.43
C THR A 278 -6.54 -15.44 -5.06
N ASN A 279 -6.37 -16.41 -5.97
CA ASN A 279 -5.56 -17.60 -5.71
C ASN A 279 -4.06 -17.29 -5.71
N VAL A 280 -3.58 -16.50 -6.68
CA VAL A 280 -2.19 -16.01 -6.71
C VAL A 280 -1.90 -15.17 -5.48
N SER A 281 -2.85 -14.34 -5.04
CA SER A 281 -2.72 -13.52 -3.84
C SER A 281 -2.67 -14.37 -2.56
N THR A 282 -3.46 -15.43 -2.48
CA THR A 282 -3.46 -16.40 -1.37
C THR A 282 -2.16 -17.22 -1.35
N ASP A 283 -1.68 -17.68 -2.49
CA ASP A 283 -0.42 -18.41 -2.59
C ASP A 283 0.77 -17.55 -2.13
N MET A 284 0.83 -16.29 -2.55
CA MET A 284 1.87 -15.36 -2.10
C MET A 284 1.81 -15.13 -0.59
N MET A 285 0.62 -14.92 -0.03
CA MET A 285 0.37 -14.79 1.40
C MET A 285 0.90 -16.00 2.17
N LYS A 286 0.60 -17.21 1.70
CA LYS A 286 1.05 -18.47 2.29
C LYS A 286 2.57 -18.63 2.22
N LYS A 287 3.18 -18.32 1.07
CA LYS A 287 4.64 -18.34 0.90
C LYS A 287 5.35 -17.41 1.88
N PHE A 288 4.89 -16.17 2.00
CA PHE A 288 5.49 -15.23 2.96
C PHE A 288 5.22 -15.62 4.42
N TYR A 289 4.05 -16.13 4.75
CA TYR A 289 3.78 -16.68 6.07
C TYR A 289 4.78 -17.77 6.44
N ASN A 290 5.05 -18.69 5.55
CA ASN A 290 6.00 -19.77 5.77
C ASN A 290 7.46 -19.28 5.81
N LEU A 291 7.88 -18.45 4.85
CA LEU A 291 9.25 -17.92 4.75
C LEU A 291 9.62 -17.04 5.93
N PHE A 292 8.67 -16.26 6.46
CA PHE A 292 8.87 -15.35 7.57
C PHE A 292 8.30 -15.89 8.90
N ASP A 293 8.06 -17.21 8.94
CA ASP A 293 7.64 -17.94 10.14
C ASP A 293 6.48 -17.26 10.88
N GLY A 294 5.42 -16.89 10.13
CA GLY A 294 4.19 -16.31 10.67
C GLY A 294 4.29 -14.82 11.01
N PHE A 295 5.31 -14.11 10.53
CA PHE A 295 5.35 -12.65 10.65
C PHE A 295 4.12 -12.01 10.00
N GLY A 296 3.58 -10.94 10.61
CA GLY A 296 2.37 -10.28 10.13
C GLY A 296 2.56 -9.61 8.76
N GLN A 297 1.53 -9.67 7.94
CA GLN A 297 1.53 -9.18 6.56
C GLN A 297 0.41 -8.16 6.35
N MET A 298 0.67 -7.11 5.58
CA MET A 298 -0.34 -6.22 5.01
C MET A 298 -0.30 -6.37 3.49
N GLN A 299 -1.31 -7.01 2.92
CA GLN A 299 -1.42 -7.23 1.49
C GLN A 299 -2.36 -6.20 0.86
N LEU A 300 -1.85 -5.36 -0.04
CA LEU A 300 -2.66 -4.42 -0.82
C LEU A 300 -3.15 -5.07 -2.11
N GLN A 301 -4.47 -5.16 -2.28
CA GLN A 301 -5.10 -5.53 -3.54
C GLN A 301 -5.29 -4.27 -4.40
N LYS A 302 -4.36 -4.04 -5.33
CA LYS A 302 -4.42 -2.92 -6.26
C LYS A 302 -5.06 -3.38 -7.57
N GLY A 303 -6.25 -2.87 -7.87
CA GLY A 303 -7.05 -3.28 -9.01
C GLY A 303 -7.97 -4.48 -8.72
N TYR A 304 -8.69 -4.41 -7.59
CA TYR A 304 -9.70 -5.42 -7.23
C TYR A 304 -11.05 -5.20 -7.91
N GLN A 305 -11.27 -3.98 -8.43
CA GLN A 305 -12.49 -3.60 -9.11
C GLN A 305 -12.66 -4.33 -10.44
N ALA A 306 -13.85 -4.22 -11.01
CA ALA A 306 -14.31 -4.92 -12.20
C ALA A 306 -13.30 -5.04 -13.34
N GLU A 307 -12.80 -3.93 -13.83
CA GLU A 307 -11.86 -3.89 -14.95
C GLU A 307 -10.40 -3.70 -14.52
N GLY A 308 -10.14 -3.68 -13.19
CA GLY A 308 -8.80 -3.57 -12.64
C GLY A 308 -8.36 -2.15 -12.31
N HIS A 309 -7.05 -1.99 -12.08
CA HIS A 309 -6.48 -0.70 -11.70
C HIS A 309 -6.54 0.30 -12.85
N ASP A 310 -6.92 1.52 -12.53
CA ASP A 310 -7.06 2.68 -13.43
C ASP A 310 -8.13 2.51 -14.52
N ASP A 311 -9.07 1.58 -14.35
CA ASP A 311 -10.10 1.33 -15.34
C ASP A 311 -11.54 1.34 -14.79
N ALA A 312 -11.75 1.31 -13.50
CA ALA A 312 -13.05 1.49 -12.87
C ALA A 312 -12.91 2.33 -11.59
N HIS A 313 -12.32 3.50 -11.72
CA HIS A 313 -12.09 4.40 -10.57
C HIS A 313 -13.38 4.79 -9.88
N ASN A 314 -13.32 4.79 -8.56
CA ASN A 314 -14.42 5.00 -7.64
C ASN A 314 -15.52 3.93 -7.64
N ASP A 315 -15.27 2.83 -8.29
CA ASP A 315 -16.08 1.63 -8.11
C ASP A 315 -15.66 0.93 -6.80
N ALA A 316 -15.93 1.57 -5.66
CA ALA A 316 -15.48 1.09 -4.36
C ALA A 316 -16.10 -0.27 -4.02
N GLY A 317 -17.41 -0.41 -4.17
CA GLY A 317 -18.16 -1.64 -3.92
C GLY A 317 -19.19 -1.92 -4.99
N GLY A 318 -19.79 -3.11 -4.96
CA GLY A 318 -20.80 -3.56 -5.89
C GLY A 318 -20.27 -4.35 -7.08
N HIS A 319 -18.97 -4.23 -7.41
CA HIS A 319 -18.39 -4.90 -8.56
C HIS A 319 -16.93 -5.29 -8.34
N ILE A 320 -16.71 -6.37 -7.63
CA ILE A 320 -15.40 -7.01 -7.53
C ILE A 320 -15.15 -7.80 -8.82
N GLY A 321 -13.96 -7.65 -9.41
CA GLY A 321 -13.64 -8.23 -10.71
C GLY A 321 -13.83 -9.74 -10.78
N GLU A 322 -14.68 -10.19 -11.68
CA GLU A 322 -14.99 -11.62 -11.86
C GLU A 322 -13.74 -12.42 -12.26
N ARG A 323 -12.87 -11.84 -13.08
CA ARG A 323 -11.66 -12.51 -13.58
C ARG A 323 -10.60 -12.71 -12.52
N ILE A 324 -10.64 -11.95 -11.45
CA ILE A 324 -9.75 -12.14 -10.30
C ILE A 324 -10.33 -13.04 -9.22
N GLY A 325 -11.54 -13.56 -9.41
CA GLY A 325 -12.23 -14.45 -8.48
C GLY A 325 -13.62 -13.99 -8.07
N GLY A 326 -14.03 -12.78 -8.47
CA GLY A 326 -15.31 -12.19 -8.09
C GLY A 326 -15.45 -11.98 -6.58
N LYS A 327 -16.68 -11.70 -6.15
CA LYS A 327 -17.00 -11.47 -4.72
C LYS A 327 -16.66 -12.69 -3.85
N GLU A 328 -17.02 -13.88 -4.32
CA GLU A 328 -16.80 -15.13 -3.60
C GLU A 328 -15.29 -15.40 -3.40
N GLY A 329 -14.50 -15.34 -4.47
CA GLY A 329 -13.06 -15.54 -4.38
C GLY A 329 -12.37 -14.47 -3.52
N PHE A 330 -12.87 -13.23 -3.54
CA PHE A 330 -12.36 -12.19 -2.67
C PHE A 330 -12.69 -12.45 -1.19
N GLN A 331 -13.88 -12.97 -0.88
CA GLN A 331 -14.25 -13.39 0.47
C GLN A 331 -13.39 -14.59 0.95
N GLU A 332 -13.05 -15.53 0.07
CA GLU A 332 -12.12 -16.62 0.37
C GLU A 332 -10.72 -16.09 0.68
N LEU A 333 -10.25 -15.11 -0.07
CA LEU A 333 -8.97 -14.41 0.19
C LEU A 333 -8.98 -13.74 1.58
N LEU A 334 -10.05 -13.03 1.93
CA LEU A 334 -10.20 -12.41 3.26
C LEU A 334 -10.18 -13.46 4.38
N ALA A 335 -10.88 -14.57 4.21
CA ALA A 335 -10.88 -15.69 5.16
C ALA A 335 -9.48 -16.33 5.32
N ALA A 336 -8.72 -16.41 4.22
CA ALA A 336 -7.34 -16.89 4.26
C ALA A 336 -6.42 -15.91 4.99
N GLY A 337 -6.70 -14.61 4.94
CA GLY A 337 -5.94 -13.57 5.67
C GLY A 337 -5.85 -13.86 7.16
N ASP A 338 -6.96 -14.21 7.80
CA ASP A 338 -7.01 -14.59 9.21
C ASP A 338 -6.12 -15.81 9.51
N GLN A 339 -6.11 -16.79 8.62
CA GLN A 339 -5.32 -18.01 8.78
C GLN A 339 -3.82 -17.76 8.69
N TYR A 340 -3.40 -16.84 7.82
CA TYR A 340 -1.97 -16.58 7.51
C TYR A 340 -1.48 -15.26 8.11
N ASN A 341 -2.08 -14.76 9.17
CA ASN A 341 -1.70 -13.52 9.85
C ASN A 341 -1.51 -12.35 8.86
N THR A 342 -2.46 -12.20 7.95
CA THR A 342 -2.41 -11.21 6.87
C THR A 342 -3.61 -10.29 6.93
N LYS A 343 -3.34 -8.99 6.98
CA LYS A 343 -4.35 -7.93 6.83
C LYS A 343 -4.48 -7.56 5.37
N ILE A 344 -5.69 -7.64 4.84
CA ILE A 344 -5.97 -7.37 3.44
C ILE A 344 -6.60 -5.99 3.30
N GLY A 345 -6.00 -5.17 2.45
CA GLY A 345 -6.51 -3.86 2.09
C GLY A 345 -6.74 -3.72 0.59
N VAL A 346 -7.52 -2.74 0.21
CA VAL A 346 -7.81 -2.41 -1.19
C VAL A 346 -7.37 -0.99 -1.53
N HIS A 347 -6.97 -0.81 -2.78
CA HIS A 347 -6.64 0.48 -3.36
C HIS A 347 -7.89 1.14 -3.92
N VAL A 348 -8.15 2.38 -3.52
CA VAL A 348 -9.27 3.17 -4.01
C VAL A 348 -8.82 4.56 -4.45
N ASN A 349 -9.48 5.10 -5.47
CA ASN A 349 -9.37 6.49 -5.87
C ASN A 349 -10.70 7.19 -5.57
N ILE A 350 -10.67 8.31 -4.86
CA ILE A 350 -11.86 9.07 -4.48
C ILE A 350 -11.89 10.49 -5.08
N THR A 351 -10.90 10.85 -5.91
CA THR A 351 -10.79 12.18 -6.52
C THR A 351 -11.30 12.24 -7.94
N GLU A 352 -11.54 11.08 -8.52
CA GLU A 352 -12.03 10.94 -9.90
C GLU A 352 -12.95 9.72 -10.02
N MET A 353 -13.77 9.72 -11.06
CA MET A 353 -14.72 8.66 -11.34
C MET A 353 -14.90 8.50 -12.84
N MET A 354 -14.99 7.28 -13.32
CA MET A 354 -15.41 6.94 -14.68
C MET A 354 -16.93 6.89 -14.79
N LEU A 355 -17.48 7.08 -15.99
CA LEU A 355 -18.94 7.11 -16.19
C LEU A 355 -19.58 5.71 -16.16
N ASP A 356 -18.79 4.67 -16.26
CA ASP A 356 -19.19 3.28 -16.15
C ASP A 356 -19.00 2.68 -14.75
N ALA A 357 -18.57 3.46 -13.78
CA ALA A 357 -18.50 3.03 -12.39
C ALA A 357 -19.89 2.71 -11.82
N PHE A 358 -19.97 1.70 -10.94
CA PHE A 358 -21.23 1.20 -10.37
C PHE A 358 -22.06 2.27 -9.65
N TYR A 359 -21.38 3.14 -8.88
CA TYR A 359 -22.01 4.22 -8.13
C TYR A 359 -21.82 5.61 -8.78
N VAL A 360 -22.09 5.75 -10.05
CA VAL A 360 -22.00 7.05 -10.69
C VAL A 360 -23.11 7.99 -10.21
N ASN A 361 -22.70 9.19 -9.78
CA ASN A 361 -23.62 10.27 -9.46
C ASN A 361 -23.19 11.57 -10.17
N ASN A 362 -24.05 12.06 -11.06
CA ASN A 362 -23.75 13.25 -11.85
C ASN A 362 -23.60 14.54 -11.03
N ASP A 363 -24.18 14.59 -9.84
CA ASP A 363 -24.20 15.79 -9.00
C ASP A 363 -22.84 16.03 -8.33
N ILE A 364 -22.00 14.98 -8.21
CA ILE A 364 -20.68 15.10 -7.58
C ILE A 364 -19.56 15.40 -8.58
N PHE A 365 -19.82 15.44 -9.87
CA PHE A 365 -18.77 15.78 -10.83
C PHE A 365 -18.47 17.27 -10.89
N LYS A 366 -17.18 17.63 -10.89
CA LYS A 366 -16.75 18.98 -11.22
C LYS A 366 -17.03 19.30 -12.67
N ARG A 367 -17.51 20.51 -12.92
CA ARG A 367 -17.79 21.01 -14.27
C ARG A 367 -16.95 22.24 -14.57
N ASN A 368 -16.49 22.34 -15.80
CA ASN A 368 -15.79 23.54 -16.29
C ASN A 368 -16.78 24.71 -16.51
N ALA A 369 -16.29 25.90 -16.82
CA ALA A 369 -17.11 27.10 -17.04
C ALA A 369 -18.14 26.98 -18.19
N ALA A 370 -18.00 26.00 -19.08
CA ALA A 370 -18.95 25.70 -20.14
C ALA A 370 -20.02 24.67 -19.73
N GLY A 371 -19.99 24.17 -18.50
CA GLY A 371 -20.89 23.15 -17.94
C GLY A 371 -20.53 21.72 -18.32
N ASN A 372 -19.43 21.47 -19.01
CA ASN A 372 -18.95 20.12 -19.34
C ASN A 372 -18.23 19.51 -18.15
N LEU A 373 -18.24 18.18 -18.05
CA LEU A 373 -17.48 17.44 -17.06
C LEU A 373 -15.97 17.79 -17.16
N SER A 374 -15.32 17.94 -16.02
CA SER A 374 -13.89 18.23 -15.95
C SER A 374 -13.12 16.94 -16.04
N VAL A 375 -12.41 16.73 -17.14
CA VAL A 375 -11.61 15.52 -17.40
C VAL A 375 -10.39 15.52 -16.50
N ASN A 376 -10.04 14.34 -15.95
CA ASN A 376 -8.85 14.08 -15.17
C ASN A 376 -7.98 13.02 -15.85
N TRP A 377 -7.52 12.01 -15.13
CA TRP A 377 -6.65 10.95 -15.62
C TRP A 377 -7.33 10.14 -16.73
N GLN A 378 -6.56 9.74 -17.71
CA GLN A 378 -7.02 8.96 -18.85
C GLN A 378 -5.98 7.91 -19.17
N TRP A 379 -6.13 6.73 -18.64
CA TRP A 379 -5.26 5.63 -19.05
C TRP A 379 -5.97 4.74 -20.08
N TYR A 380 -7.05 4.11 -19.69
CA TYR A 380 -7.91 3.32 -20.60
C TYR A 380 -9.13 4.12 -21.01
N ASP A 381 -9.84 4.68 -20.06
CA ASP A 381 -11.04 5.48 -20.24
C ASP A 381 -10.93 6.84 -19.59
N PRO A 382 -11.74 7.82 -20.04
CA PRO A 382 -11.78 9.12 -19.42
C PRO A 382 -12.34 9.04 -18.00
N ALA A 383 -11.52 9.41 -17.01
CA ALA A 383 -12.01 9.72 -15.67
C ALA A 383 -12.32 11.22 -15.54
N TYR A 384 -13.26 11.55 -14.68
CA TYR A 384 -13.73 12.91 -14.45
C TYR A 384 -13.54 13.30 -12.99
N HIS A 385 -13.12 14.54 -12.75
CA HIS A 385 -12.94 15.06 -11.40
C HIS A 385 -14.22 14.97 -10.58
N VAL A 386 -14.12 14.40 -9.40
CA VAL A 386 -15.13 14.42 -8.35
C VAL A 386 -15.03 15.73 -7.58
N ASP A 387 -16.14 16.31 -7.21
CA ASP A 387 -16.26 17.38 -6.23
C ASP A 387 -16.20 16.71 -4.83
N GLU A 388 -14.99 16.63 -4.27
CA GLU A 388 -14.74 15.91 -3.04
C GLU A 388 -15.51 16.51 -1.85
N ASP A 389 -15.79 17.80 -1.88
CA ASP A 389 -16.59 18.47 -0.84
C ASP A 389 -18.03 17.97 -0.88
N LYS A 390 -18.64 17.95 -2.07
CA LYS A 390 -20.00 17.43 -2.24
C LYS A 390 -20.09 15.94 -1.94
N ASP A 391 -19.15 15.15 -2.44
CA ASP A 391 -19.10 13.72 -2.23
C ASP A 391 -19.06 13.35 -0.75
N LEU A 392 -18.19 14.03 0.02
CA LEU A 392 -18.03 13.83 1.46
C LEU A 392 -19.29 14.32 2.23
N LEU A 393 -19.69 15.57 2.00
CA LEU A 393 -20.70 16.25 2.83
C LEU A 393 -22.11 15.81 2.54
N SER A 394 -22.40 15.34 1.32
CA SER A 394 -23.69 14.71 1.00
C SER A 394 -23.85 13.33 1.66
N GLY A 395 -22.76 12.73 2.16
CA GLY A 395 -22.69 11.36 2.67
C GLY A 395 -22.55 10.29 1.57
N TYR A 396 -22.44 10.70 0.31
CA TYR A 396 -22.36 9.77 -0.82
C TYR A 396 -21.07 8.93 -0.80
N LEU A 397 -19.93 9.52 -0.38
CA LEU A 397 -18.71 8.78 -0.13
C LEU A 397 -18.97 7.59 0.84
N LYS A 398 -19.63 7.86 1.95
CA LYS A 398 -19.94 6.82 2.96
C LYS A 398 -20.88 5.75 2.40
N GLU A 399 -21.84 6.13 1.55
CA GLU A 399 -22.79 5.21 0.93
C GLU A 399 -22.09 4.22 0.00
N ARG A 400 -21.15 4.70 -0.86
CA ARG A 400 -20.35 3.83 -1.74
C ARG A 400 -19.51 2.83 -0.96
N PHE A 401 -18.87 3.27 0.11
CA PHE A 401 -18.05 2.39 0.95
C PHE A 401 -18.88 1.46 1.84
N ALA A 402 -20.13 1.77 2.13
CA ALA A 402 -21.04 0.83 2.78
C ALA A 402 -21.31 -0.40 1.92
N GLN A 403 -21.35 -0.24 0.58
CA GLN A 403 -21.46 -1.36 -0.34
C GLN A 403 -20.19 -2.23 -0.32
N LEU A 404 -19.00 -1.63 -0.31
CA LEU A 404 -17.75 -2.39 -0.16
C LEU A 404 -17.72 -3.16 1.16
N ALA A 405 -18.21 -2.54 2.25
CA ALA A 405 -18.30 -3.22 3.53
C ALA A 405 -19.26 -4.42 3.48
N GLU A 406 -20.35 -4.34 2.71
CA GLU A 406 -21.27 -5.47 2.49
C GLU A 406 -20.61 -6.56 1.63
N ASP A 407 -19.92 -6.19 0.56
CA ASP A 407 -19.25 -7.15 -0.34
C ASP A 407 -18.15 -7.94 0.34
N THR A 408 -17.50 -7.32 1.32
CA THR A 408 -16.37 -7.91 2.07
C THR A 408 -16.78 -8.54 3.39
N MET A 409 -18.09 -8.66 3.69
CA MET A 409 -18.57 -9.47 4.81
C MET A 409 -18.47 -10.96 4.49
N LEU A 410 -17.82 -11.72 5.37
CA LEU A 410 -17.82 -13.18 5.27
C LEU A 410 -19.19 -13.76 5.64
N PRO A 411 -19.55 -14.93 5.12
CA PRO A 411 -20.82 -15.59 5.45
C PRO A 411 -21.06 -15.73 6.96
N GLY A 412 -22.17 -15.16 7.43
CA GLY A 412 -22.56 -15.20 8.84
C GLY A 412 -21.96 -14.09 9.71
N GLN A 413 -21.15 -13.20 9.17
CA GLN A 413 -20.67 -12.00 9.85
C GLN A 413 -21.63 -10.81 9.66
N THR A 414 -21.44 -9.78 10.47
CA THR A 414 -22.24 -8.53 10.43
C THR A 414 -21.38 -7.29 10.19
N GLN A 415 -20.09 -7.49 9.97
CA GLN A 415 -19.11 -6.44 9.69
C GLN A 415 -18.21 -6.90 8.56
N SER A 416 -17.62 -5.97 7.86
CA SER A 416 -16.60 -6.23 6.86
C SER A 416 -15.41 -6.98 7.46
N SER A 417 -14.85 -7.90 6.69
CA SER A 417 -13.58 -8.56 6.98
C SER A 417 -12.40 -7.91 6.23
N LEU A 418 -12.64 -6.82 5.51
CA LEU A 418 -11.56 -5.99 4.97
C LEU A 418 -10.85 -5.27 6.12
N ASP A 419 -9.52 -5.26 6.10
CA ASP A 419 -8.74 -4.77 7.22
C ASP A 419 -8.33 -3.31 7.11
N TRP A 420 -8.13 -2.76 5.91
CA TRP A 420 -7.65 -1.40 5.70
C TRP A 420 -7.93 -0.87 4.30
N ILE A 421 -7.85 0.46 4.14
CA ILE A 421 -8.06 1.16 2.86
C ILE A 421 -6.81 1.97 2.49
N TYR A 422 -6.39 1.85 1.25
CA TYR A 422 -5.38 2.72 0.64
C TYR A 422 -6.05 3.71 -0.31
N VAL A 423 -5.83 5.00 -0.07
CA VAL A 423 -6.37 6.11 -0.88
C VAL A 423 -5.30 6.64 -1.81
N ASP A 424 -5.59 6.58 -3.11
CA ASP A 424 -4.71 7.08 -4.18
C ASP A 424 -4.99 8.55 -4.49
N ILE A 425 -3.97 9.28 -4.94
CA ILE A 425 -4.04 10.67 -5.47
C ILE A 425 -4.90 11.63 -4.63
N TYR A 426 -4.81 11.61 -3.32
CA TYR A 426 -5.57 12.53 -2.49
C TYR A 426 -4.70 13.71 -2.01
N GLY A 427 -4.99 14.91 -2.50
CA GLY A 427 -4.20 16.11 -2.27
C GLY A 427 -4.95 17.26 -1.57
N ARG A 428 -6.02 16.95 -0.85
CA ARG A 428 -6.84 17.94 -0.14
C ARG A 428 -6.23 18.36 1.20
N SER A 429 -6.89 19.23 1.94
CA SER A 429 -6.44 19.69 3.25
C SER A 429 -6.52 18.61 4.33
N ASP A 430 -5.84 18.83 5.45
CA ASP A 430 -5.87 17.94 6.60
C ASP A 430 -7.31 17.71 7.12
N TRP A 431 -8.18 18.69 7.03
CA TRP A 431 -9.61 18.54 7.38
C TRP A 431 -10.27 17.45 6.56
N HIS A 432 -10.15 17.52 5.23
CA HIS A 432 -10.74 16.53 4.33
C HIS A 432 -10.19 15.13 4.61
N SER A 433 -8.88 15.03 4.77
CA SER A 433 -8.21 13.77 5.06
C SER A 433 -8.71 13.15 6.36
N ARG A 434 -8.91 13.95 7.39
CA ARG A 434 -9.48 13.51 8.66
C ARG A 434 -10.92 13.04 8.50
N GLN A 435 -11.77 13.80 7.80
CA GLN A 435 -13.16 13.41 7.57
C GLN A 435 -13.27 12.11 6.74
N VAL A 436 -12.45 11.96 5.71
CA VAL A 436 -12.37 10.72 4.92
C VAL A 436 -11.89 9.56 5.79
N ALA A 437 -10.85 9.76 6.61
CA ALA A 437 -10.37 8.73 7.53
C ALA A 437 -11.44 8.33 8.57
N GLU A 438 -12.25 9.29 9.07
CA GLU A 438 -13.38 9.00 9.98
C GLU A 438 -14.47 8.17 9.29
N VAL A 439 -14.74 8.41 8.00
CA VAL A 439 -15.65 7.57 7.21
C VAL A 439 -15.12 6.14 7.17
N PHE A 440 -13.86 5.92 6.85
CA PHE A 440 -13.26 4.57 6.83
C PHE A 440 -13.22 3.92 8.21
N GLN A 441 -12.86 4.68 9.24
CA GLN A 441 -12.90 4.22 10.63
C GLN A 441 -14.30 3.75 11.05
N SER A 442 -15.37 4.38 10.52
CA SER A 442 -16.74 3.94 10.81
C SER A 442 -17.06 2.53 10.31
N PHE A 443 -16.26 1.99 9.39
CA PHE A 443 -16.30 0.61 8.93
C PHE A 443 -15.23 -0.28 9.58
N GLY A 444 -14.36 0.28 10.42
CA GLY A 444 -13.27 -0.43 11.08
C GLY A 444 -11.95 -0.42 10.29
N TRP A 445 -11.82 0.42 9.26
CA TRP A 445 -10.67 0.42 8.36
C TRP A 445 -9.65 1.52 8.70
N PRO A 446 -8.42 1.18 9.10
CA PRO A 446 -7.27 2.08 9.06
C PRO A 446 -7.01 2.63 7.65
N THR A 447 -6.47 3.85 7.61
CA THR A 447 -6.19 4.53 6.35
C THR A 447 -4.70 4.42 5.99
N ALA A 448 -4.42 4.06 4.75
CA ALA A 448 -3.13 4.21 4.08
C ALA A 448 -3.29 5.15 2.88
N THR A 449 -2.18 5.65 2.31
CA THR A 449 -2.26 6.61 1.20
C THR A 449 -1.04 6.55 0.29
N GLU A 450 -1.20 7.07 -0.91
CA GLU A 450 -0.09 7.24 -1.85
C GLU A 450 0.90 8.29 -1.36
N PHE A 451 0.39 9.47 -0.97
CA PHE A 451 1.22 10.62 -0.59
C PHE A 451 1.13 10.93 0.89
N SER A 452 2.26 11.19 1.51
CA SER A 452 2.35 11.42 2.95
C SER A 452 1.75 12.74 3.43
N GLY A 453 1.66 13.77 2.59
CA GLY A 453 1.24 15.12 3.02
C GLY A 453 -0.17 15.20 3.60
N PRO A 454 -1.21 14.90 2.82
CA PRO A 454 -2.60 15.12 3.25
C PRO A 454 -3.03 14.26 4.43
N PHE A 455 -2.62 13.01 4.47
CA PHE A 455 -2.95 12.07 5.55
C PHE A 455 -1.86 11.91 6.60
N ALA A 456 -0.96 12.89 6.74
CA ALA A 456 0.20 12.77 7.62
C ALA A 456 -0.13 12.37 9.08
N GLN A 457 -1.34 12.68 9.56
CA GLN A 457 -1.78 12.36 10.92
C GLN A 457 -2.71 11.14 10.99
N GLN A 458 -3.34 10.75 9.90
CA GLN A 458 -4.33 9.67 9.86
C GLN A 458 -3.79 8.37 9.27
N ALA A 459 -2.77 8.43 8.41
CA ALA A 459 -2.26 7.26 7.74
C ALA A 459 -1.35 6.42 8.63
N ILE A 460 -1.55 5.09 8.59
CA ILE A 460 -0.64 4.11 9.18
C ILE A 460 0.51 3.74 8.23
N TRP A 461 0.31 3.92 6.92
CA TRP A 461 1.30 3.61 5.89
C TRP A 461 1.18 4.58 4.72
N THR A 462 2.32 5.00 4.16
CA THR A 462 2.37 5.80 2.94
C THR A 462 3.28 5.14 1.90
N HIS A 463 2.72 4.92 0.71
CA HIS A 463 3.41 4.25 -0.39
C HIS A 463 4.71 4.97 -0.77
N TRP A 464 4.62 6.23 -1.14
CA TRP A 464 5.79 7.01 -1.54
C TRP A 464 6.75 7.32 -0.40
N GLY A 465 6.32 7.18 0.84
CA GLY A 465 7.18 7.28 2.01
C GLY A 465 8.05 6.03 2.20
N THR A 466 7.60 4.88 1.75
CA THR A 466 8.23 3.58 2.02
C THR A 466 8.75 2.87 0.77
N ASP A 467 8.28 3.24 -0.43
CA ASP A 467 8.73 2.62 -1.68
C ASP A 467 10.20 2.93 -1.97
N LEU A 468 10.95 1.90 -2.28
CA LEU A 468 12.38 1.97 -2.61
C LEU A 468 12.70 2.97 -3.72
N TYR A 469 11.80 3.10 -4.70
CA TYR A 469 12.01 3.95 -5.88
C TYR A 469 11.54 5.39 -5.69
N TYR A 470 10.51 5.60 -4.89
CA TYR A 470 9.94 6.93 -4.64
C TYR A 470 10.54 7.65 -3.43
N SER A 471 11.20 6.93 -2.57
CA SER A 471 11.79 7.45 -1.34
C SER A 471 12.93 8.47 -1.55
N THR A 472 13.42 8.67 -2.78
CA THR A 472 14.36 9.74 -3.16
C THR A 472 13.69 11.10 -3.40
N SER A 473 12.37 11.17 -3.43
CA SER A 473 11.63 12.34 -3.90
C SER A 473 11.26 13.38 -2.84
N GLY A 474 11.94 13.39 -1.70
CA GLY A 474 11.82 14.51 -0.79
C GLY A 474 10.83 14.38 0.36
N GLN A 475 10.56 13.17 0.83
CA GLN A 475 9.53 12.92 1.84
C GLN A 475 10.04 12.56 3.24
N GLY A 476 11.35 12.55 3.45
CA GLY A 476 11.94 12.20 4.74
C GLY A 476 11.86 13.35 5.74
N SER A 477 11.60 13.05 7.02
CA SER A 477 11.68 13.96 8.14
C SER A 477 12.23 13.25 9.38
N LYS A 478 13.33 13.78 9.93
CA LYS A 478 13.91 13.33 11.20
C LYS A 478 12.91 13.51 12.35
N TYR A 479 12.26 14.68 12.41
CA TYR A 479 11.35 15.03 13.50
C TYR A 479 10.07 14.19 13.48
N VAL A 480 9.46 14.04 12.31
CA VAL A 480 8.26 13.22 12.18
C VAL A 480 8.58 11.75 12.47
N ARG A 481 9.73 11.25 11.96
CA ARG A 481 10.15 9.86 12.25
C ARG A 481 10.42 9.64 13.74
N PHE A 482 11.02 10.61 14.43
CA PHE A 482 11.21 10.54 15.88
C PHE A 482 9.89 10.39 16.65
N ILE A 483 8.86 11.14 16.24
CA ILE A 483 7.55 11.13 16.89
C ILE A 483 6.75 9.87 16.55
N ARG A 484 6.73 9.50 15.26
CA ARG A 484 5.81 8.51 14.70
C ARG A 484 6.46 7.14 14.48
N ASN A 485 7.66 6.89 15.00
CA ASN A 485 8.37 5.63 14.77
C ASN A 485 7.54 4.39 15.14
N THR A 486 6.77 4.46 16.23
CA THR A 486 5.96 3.35 16.72
C THR A 486 4.58 3.22 16.08
N ASP A 487 4.13 4.24 15.32
CA ASP A 487 2.72 4.39 14.98
C ASP A 487 2.43 4.35 13.48
N ALA A 488 3.46 4.50 12.62
CA ALA A 488 3.22 4.57 11.19
C ALA A 488 4.48 4.30 10.35
N ASP A 489 4.27 3.73 9.17
CA ASP A 489 5.26 3.58 8.10
C ASP A 489 5.18 4.77 7.14
N ILE A 490 5.56 5.94 7.63
CA ILE A 490 5.53 7.20 6.88
C ILE A 490 6.82 7.98 7.09
N PHE A 491 7.12 8.90 6.20
CA PHE A 491 8.23 9.85 6.36
C PHE A 491 9.55 9.18 6.76
N PRO A 492 10.11 8.27 5.94
CA PRO A 492 11.40 7.67 6.26
C PRO A 492 12.41 8.78 6.53
N ALA A 493 13.24 8.58 7.53
CA ALA A 493 14.34 9.49 7.79
C ALA A 493 15.40 9.30 6.70
N ARG A 494 15.34 10.09 5.64
CA ARG A 494 16.31 10.04 4.54
C ARG A 494 17.22 11.26 4.49
N ASP A 495 18.11 11.24 5.34
CA ASP A 495 19.47 11.75 5.13
C ASP A 495 20.36 10.50 4.97
N PRO A 496 21.33 10.41 4.05
CA PRO A 496 22.28 9.30 4.02
C PRO A 496 22.94 9.01 5.35
N SER A 497 23.03 10.03 6.21
CA SER A 497 23.54 9.87 7.57
C SER A 497 22.46 9.39 8.57
N SER A 498 21.20 9.72 8.41
CA SER A 498 20.14 9.43 9.39
C SER A 498 19.22 8.27 8.98
N GLY A 499 18.95 8.10 7.71
CA GLY A 499 18.11 6.98 7.20
C GLY A 499 18.73 5.62 7.43
N THR A 500 20.05 5.56 7.50
CA THR A 500 20.80 4.34 7.81
C THR A 500 20.42 3.74 9.15
N LEU A 501 20.28 4.56 10.19
CA LEU A 501 20.14 4.10 11.58
C LEU A 501 18.74 3.56 11.94
N LEU A 502 17.74 3.77 11.10
CA LEU A 502 16.38 3.25 11.28
C LEU A 502 16.04 2.20 10.24
N LYS A 503 16.92 1.96 9.27
CA LYS A 503 16.56 1.26 8.05
C LYS A 503 15.30 1.91 7.44
N GLY A 504 14.51 1.22 6.70
CA GLY A 504 13.26 1.73 6.15
C GLY A 504 12.36 0.59 5.75
N MET A 505 11.07 0.83 5.79
CA MET A 505 10.14 -0.12 5.24
C MET A 505 10.23 -0.10 3.72
N GLN A 506 10.32 -1.29 3.14
CA GLN A 506 10.30 -1.48 1.71
C GLN A 506 9.15 -2.42 1.38
N GLN A 507 8.30 -2.04 0.44
CA GLN A 507 7.23 -2.91 0.00
C GLN A 507 7.63 -3.65 -1.27
N PRO A 508 7.79 -4.97 -1.22
CA PRO A 508 7.93 -5.75 -2.43
C PRO A 508 6.61 -5.74 -3.21
N SER A 509 6.72 -5.78 -4.52
CA SER A 509 5.59 -5.96 -5.42
C SER A 509 5.80 -7.24 -6.24
N PRO A 510 5.46 -8.41 -5.70
CA PRO A 510 5.80 -9.69 -6.31
C PRO A 510 5.29 -9.87 -7.73
N ASN A 511 4.19 -9.23 -8.08
CA ASN A 511 3.62 -9.22 -9.41
C ASN A 511 3.89 -7.95 -10.22
N GLY A 512 4.79 -7.09 -9.72
CA GLY A 512 5.41 -6.06 -10.52
C GLY A 512 4.53 -4.89 -10.90
N TRP A 513 4.08 -4.09 -9.92
CA TRP A 513 3.48 -2.83 -10.26
C TRP A 513 4.51 -1.87 -10.90
N VAL A 514 5.60 -1.60 -10.23
CA VAL A 514 6.68 -0.76 -10.78
C VAL A 514 7.91 -1.58 -11.15
N ASN A 515 8.23 -2.56 -10.32
CA ASN A 515 9.39 -3.41 -10.50
C ASN A 515 9.08 -4.84 -10.08
N LYS A 516 9.59 -5.76 -10.87
CA LYS A 516 9.52 -7.17 -10.56
C LYS A 516 10.59 -7.47 -9.51
N TYR A 517 10.16 -7.71 -8.28
CA TYR A 517 11.03 -8.37 -7.34
C TYR A 517 10.89 -9.88 -7.52
N GLU A 518 12.00 -10.55 -7.74
CA GLU A 518 12.06 -11.98 -7.50
C GLU A 518 11.75 -12.24 -6.02
N ILE A 519 11.15 -13.36 -5.68
CA ILE A 519 10.88 -13.71 -4.27
C ILE A 519 12.16 -13.70 -3.45
N GLY A 520 13.29 -14.12 -4.03
CA GLY A 520 14.59 -14.01 -3.37
C GLY A 520 14.95 -12.58 -2.98
N GLU A 521 14.67 -11.60 -3.84
CA GLU A 521 14.83 -10.18 -3.50
C GLU A 521 13.87 -9.74 -2.39
N ALA A 522 12.62 -10.18 -2.43
CA ALA A 522 11.65 -9.88 -1.37
C ALA A 522 12.07 -10.46 -0.02
N ILE A 523 12.67 -11.65 0.00
CA ILE A 523 13.23 -12.26 1.21
C ILE A 523 14.40 -11.42 1.73
N SER A 524 15.36 -11.06 0.88
CA SER A 524 16.50 -10.20 1.28
C SER A 524 16.01 -8.86 1.83
N LEU A 525 15.07 -8.19 1.15
CA LEU A 525 14.47 -6.93 1.62
C LEU A 525 13.80 -7.09 2.99
N PHE A 526 13.11 -8.20 3.21
CA PHE A 526 12.50 -8.45 4.51
C PHE A 526 13.54 -8.54 5.62
N PHE A 527 14.54 -9.41 5.50
CA PHE A 527 15.53 -9.61 6.55
C PHE A 527 16.48 -8.43 6.73
N GLU A 528 16.91 -7.81 5.63
CA GLU A 528 17.94 -6.78 5.64
C GLU A 528 17.41 -5.37 5.90
N GLN A 529 16.11 -5.14 5.66
CA GLN A 529 15.46 -3.83 5.83
C GLN A 529 14.26 -3.91 6.78
N ASN A 530 13.22 -4.65 6.38
CA ASN A 530 11.91 -4.59 7.04
C ASN A 530 11.94 -5.11 8.48
N LEU A 531 12.53 -6.27 8.71
CA LEU A 531 12.62 -6.89 10.04
C LEU A 531 13.36 -5.99 11.03
N ILE A 532 14.48 -5.39 10.61
CA ILE A 532 15.27 -4.49 11.45
C ILE A 532 14.49 -3.21 11.75
N SER A 533 13.86 -2.63 10.72
CA SER A 533 13.02 -1.44 10.88
C SER A 533 11.84 -1.72 11.82
N LYS A 534 11.15 -2.85 11.64
CA LYS A 534 10.03 -3.27 12.49
C LYS A 534 10.48 -3.55 13.92
N TYR A 535 11.63 -4.17 14.11
CA TYR A 535 12.21 -4.34 15.44
C TYR A 535 12.43 -2.99 16.15
N LEU A 536 13.03 -2.02 15.47
CA LEU A 536 13.25 -0.68 16.01
C LEU A 536 11.94 0.09 16.25
N GLN A 537 10.88 -0.18 15.50
CA GLN A 537 9.56 0.43 15.67
C GLN A 537 8.85 0.01 16.97
N HIS A 538 9.23 -1.10 17.60
CA HIS A 538 8.67 -1.50 18.90
C HIS A 538 9.10 -0.57 20.02
N PHE A 539 10.13 0.23 19.81
CA PHE A 539 10.74 1.03 20.87
C PHE A 539 10.63 2.53 20.53
N PRO A 540 10.00 3.33 21.40
CA PRO A 540 10.00 4.78 21.26
C PRO A 540 11.43 5.33 21.26
N ILE A 541 11.72 6.26 20.35
CA ILE A 541 13.03 6.93 20.30
C ILE A 541 13.14 7.86 21.50
N LEU A 542 14.30 7.81 22.18
CA LEU A 542 14.67 8.69 23.30
C LEU A 542 15.63 9.79 22.85
N THR A 543 16.71 9.41 22.17
CA THR A 543 17.70 10.39 21.71
C THR A 543 18.14 10.11 20.27
N TRP A 544 18.48 11.18 19.56
CA TRP A 544 19.06 11.17 18.23
C TRP A 544 20.13 12.25 18.14
N ASN A 545 21.41 11.84 18.14
CA ASN A 545 22.51 12.80 18.22
C ASN A 545 22.61 13.73 17.00
N GLU A 546 23.26 14.87 17.14
CA GLU A 546 23.39 15.89 16.07
C GLU A 546 24.18 15.36 14.85
N GLU A 547 25.16 14.49 15.06
CA GLU A 547 25.99 13.88 14.03
C GLU A 547 25.25 12.83 13.23
N ASN A 548 24.01 12.48 13.60
CA ASN A 548 23.21 11.39 13.01
C ASN A 548 23.94 10.04 12.97
N THR A 549 24.72 9.74 13.99
CA THR A 549 25.48 8.50 14.12
C THR A 549 24.95 7.57 15.21
N LYS A 550 24.01 8.04 16.03
CA LYS A 550 23.46 7.26 17.14
C LYS A 550 22.04 7.65 17.47
N ILE A 551 21.21 6.62 17.63
CA ILE A 551 19.83 6.71 18.14
C ILE A 551 19.71 5.78 19.33
N THR A 552 19.14 6.27 20.44
CA THR A 552 18.78 5.44 21.59
C THR A 552 17.26 5.34 21.70
N PHE A 553 16.79 4.20 22.17
CA PHE A 553 15.39 3.91 22.30
C PHE A 553 15.08 3.43 23.73
N GLU A 554 13.80 3.42 24.07
CA GLU A 554 13.35 2.71 25.26
C GLU A 554 13.76 1.23 25.22
N GLY A 555 13.76 0.55 26.38
CA GLY A 555 14.09 -0.87 26.45
C GLY A 555 15.56 -1.22 26.22
N GLY A 556 16.47 -0.24 26.29
CA GLY A 556 17.92 -0.44 26.18
C GLY A 556 18.39 -0.75 24.74
N VAL A 557 17.57 -0.38 23.75
CA VAL A 557 17.92 -0.54 22.33
C VAL A 557 18.73 0.66 21.84
N VAL A 558 19.77 0.40 21.05
CA VAL A 558 20.63 1.41 20.44
C VAL A 558 20.90 1.03 19.00
N SER A 559 20.79 2.01 18.11
CA SER A 559 21.28 1.93 16.73
C SER A 559 22.41 2.93 16.55
N GLU A 560 23.59 2.46 16.17
CA GLU A 560 24.79 3.30 16.14
C GLU A 560 25.68 2.97 14.93
N LEU A 561 26.26 3.99 14.32
CA LEU A 561 27.25 3.84 13.27
C LEU A 561 28.64 3.66 13.88
N ILE A 562 29.23 2.48 13.76
CA ILE A 562 30.55 2.10 14.25
C ILE A 562 31.42 1.70 13.07
N ASP A 563 32.53 2.43 12.85
CA ASP A 563 33.51 2.15 11.79
C ASP A 563 32.86 2.01 10.36
N GLY A 564 31.77 2.76 10.12
CA GLY A 564 31.07 2.75 8.84
C GLY A 564 30.00 1.64 8.70
N GLN A 565 29.76 0.86 9.76
CA GLN A 565 28.72 -0.15 9.83
C GLN A 565 27.66 0.26 10.85
N MET A 566 26.38 0.13 10.51
CA MET A 566 25.28 0.28 11.47
C MET A 566 25.18 -0.97 12.34
N VAL A 567 25.23 -0.77 13.64
CA VAL A 567 25.09 -1.84 14.64
C VAL A 567 23.86 -1.59 15.48
N VAL A 568 22.96 -2.54 15.53
CA VAL A 568 21.80 -2.52 16.44
C VAL A 568 22.12 -3.42 17.63
N THR A 569 21.96 -2.87 18.85
CA THR A 569 22.15 -3.63 20.09
C THR A 569 20.95 -3.50 21.00
N ARG A 570 20.72 -4.50 21.85
CA ARG A 570 19.80 -4.43 23.00
C ARG A 570 20.54 -4.80 24.27
N ASN A 571 20.54 -3.93 25.26
CA ASN A 571 21.31 -4.11 26.50
C ASN A 571 22.80 -4.42 26.25
N GLY A 572 23.37 -3.83 25.17
CA GLY A 572 24.75 -4.06 24.74
C GLY A 572 25.01 -5.36 23.99
N LYS A 573 24.00 -6.20 23.77
CA LYS A 573 24.08 -7.41 22.94
C LYS A 573 23.71 -7.09 21.50
N PRO A 574 24.56 -7.37 20.50
CA PRO A 574 24.25 -7.12 19.10
C PRO A 574 23.06 -8.00 18.61
N VAL A 575 22.16 -7.37 17.85
CA VAL A 575 21.05 -8.03 17.16
C VAL A 575 21.12 -7.90 15.63
N ALA A 576 21.86 -6.91 15.13
CA ALA A 576 22.12 -6.77 13.70
C ALA A 576 23.40 -6.00 13.42
N TYR A 577 24.09 -6.37 12.35
CA TYR A 577 25.20 -5.65 11.73
C TYR A 577 24.81 -5.34 10.29
N CYS A 578 24.77 -4.08 9.90
CA CYS A 578 24.27 -3.68 8.60
C CYS A 578 25.34 -2.87 7.88
N ASP A 579 25.74 -3.30 6.72
CA ASP A 579 26.68 -2.55 5.90
C ASP A 579 26.04 -1.24 5.42
N VAL A 580 26.82 -0.21 5.30
CA VAL A 580 26.44 1.09 4.78
C VAL A 580 27.18 1.30 3.47
N ALA A 581 26.46 1.19 2.37
CA ALA A 581 26.99 1.43 1.06
C ALA A 581 26.31 2.64 0.40
N TYR A 582 26.97 3.22 -0.57
CA TYR A 582 26.40 4.30 -1.38
C TYR A 582 26.44 3.90 -2.86
N THR A 583 25.38 4.23 -3.57
CA THR A 583 25.31 4.06 -5.01
C THR A 583 26.36 4.92 -5.73
N SER A 584 26.57 4.69 -7.01
CA SER A 584 27.48 5.50 -7.84
C SER A 584 27.06 6.97 -7.94
N SER A 585 25.78 7.30 -7.65
CA SER A 585 25.27 8.66 -7.54
C SER A 585 25.50 9.30 -6.17
N GLY A 586 26.04 8.55 -5.19
CA GLY A 586 26.27 9.03 -3.83
C GLY A 586 25.05 8.93 -2.91
N GLU A 587 23.99 8.23 -3.33
CA GLU A 587 22.82 7.94 -2.52
C GLU A 587 23.07 6.69 -1.67
N LEU A 588 22.40 6.60 -0.51
CA LEU A 588 22.47 5.42 0.34
C LEU A 588 21.92 4.20 -0.43
N ASP A 589 22.71 3.14 -0.51
CA ASP A 589 22.23 1.85 -1.02
C ASP A 589 21.46 1.12 0.08
N VAL A 590 20.17 1.18 -0.01
CA VAL A 590 19.26 0.51 0.96
C VAL A 590 19.29 -1.02 0.83
N ARG A 591 19.95 -1.55 -0.20
CA ARG A 591 20.15 -2.99 -0.39
C ARG A 591 21.48 -3.48 0.17
N ALA A 592 22.21 -2.64 0.91
CA ALA A 592 23.44 -3.06 1.57
C ALA A 592 23.19 -4.21 2.55
N ASP A 593 24.03 -5.21 2.48
CA ASP A 593 23.91 -6.47 3.20
C ASP A 593 23.75 -6.27 4.71
N SER A 594 22.95 -7.11 5.33
CA SER A 594 22.75 -7.10 6.78
C SER A 594 22.83 -8.51 7.36
N LEU A 595 23.66 -8.67 8.38
CA LEU A 595 23.75 -9.88 9.18
C LEU A 595 22.83 -9.75 10.40
N VAL A 596 21.86 -10.65 10.56
CA VAL A 596 20.72 -10.48 11.45
C VAL A 596 20.59 -11.60 12.47
N PHE A 597 20.31 -11.24 13.73
CA PHE A 597 19.97 -12.13 14.83
C PHE A 597 18.93 -11.46 15.73
N VAL A 598 17.72 -11.31 15.21
CA VAL A 598 16.66 -10.45 15.79
C VAL A 598 15.69 -11.29 16.63
N PRO A 599 15.66 -11.09 17.96
CA PRO A 599 14.62 -11.68 18.81
C PRO A 599 13.22 -11.16 18.42
N TRP A 600 12.24 -12.06 18.30
CA TRP A 600 10.88 -11.73 17.89
C TRP A 600 9.83 -12.52 18.73
N ASP A 601 8.66 -11.94 19.16
CA ASP A 601 8.49 -10.50 19.14
C ASP A 601 9.48 -9.85 20.13
N PRO A 602 9.81 -8.56 20.00
CA PRO A 602 10.81 -7.93 20.87
C PRO A 602 10.42 -7.83 22.34
N ILE A 603 9.17 -8.12 22.71
CA ILE A 603 8.67 -8.07 24.09
C ILE A 603 8.77 -9.46 24.74
N THR A 604 8.30 -10.50 24.07
CA THR A 604 8.28 -11.88 24.58
C THR A 604 9.54 -12.66 24.24
N GLU A 605 10.19 -12.30 23.16
CA GLU A 605 11.42 -12.94 22.63
C GLU A 605 11.27 -14.47 22.52
N ASP A 606 10.17 -14.91 21.90
CA ASP A 606 9.83 -16.35 21.85
C ASP A 606 10.66 -17.12 20.81
N LYS A 607 11.15 -16.41 19.78
CA LYS A 607 12.00 -16.92 18.72
C LYS A 607 13.03 -15.88 18.32
N ILE A 608 14.03 -16.29 17.52
CA ILE A 608 15.05 -15.41 16.95
C ILE A 608 15.14 -15.67 15.46
N TYR A 609 14.99 -14.60 14.65
CA TYR A 609 15.27 -14.64 13.22
C TYR A 609 16.77 -14.51 12.97
N HIS A 610 17.29 -15.34 12.08
CA HIS A 610 18.69 -15.27 11.66
C HIS A 610 18.82 -15.26 10.14
N TRP A 611 19.63 -14.34 9.66
CA TRP A 611 19.95 -14.15 8.24
C TRP A 611 21.43 -13.82 8.09
N ASN A 612 22.10 -14.48 7.15
CA ASN A 612 23.49 -14.22 6.80
C ASN A 612 23.63 -14.19 5.27
N PRO A 613 23.82 -13.03 4.63
CA PRO A 613 23.93 -12.93 3.18
C PRO A 613 25.14 -13.69 2.62
N ASP A 614 26.24 -13.73 3.37
CA ASP A 614 27.48 -14.41 2.96
C ASP A 614 27.53 -15.90 3.36
N GLY A 615 26.61 -16.32 4.23
CA GLY A 615 26.71 -17.65 4.86
C GLY A 615 27.88 -17.78 5.85
N GLY A 616 28.15 -19.03 6.28
CA GLY A 616 29.22 -19.28 7.23
C GLY A 616 28.75 -19.42 8.68
N THR A 617 29.70 -19.33 9.61
CA THR A 617 29.39 -19.48 11.04
C THR A 617 29.56 -18.17 11.78
N THR A 618 28.51 -17.76 12.49
CA THR A 618 28.49 -16.56 13.33
C THR A 618 28.13 -16.92 14.77
N THR A 619 28.66 -16.14 15.74
CA THR A 619 28.41 -16.40 17.17
C THR A 619 27.73 -15.20 17.80
N TRP A 620 26.61 -15.48 18.49
CA TRP A 620 25.70 -14.47 19.03
C TRP A 620 25.46 -14.68 20.53
N GLN A 621 25.26 -13.61 21.28
CA GLN A 621 24.76 -13.67 22.64
C GLN A 621 23.24 -13.76 22.64
N LEU A 622 22.69 -14.70 23.38
CA LEU A 622 21.25 -14.86 23.52
C LEU A 622 20.65 -13.74 24.38
N PRO A 623 19.38 -13.36 24.18
CA PRO A 623 18.65 -12.45 25.05
C PRO A 623 18.65 -12.94 26.52
N ASP A 624 18.50 -12.01 27.48
CA ASP A 624 18.44 -12.35 28.92
C ASP A 624 17.26 -13.28 29.25
N THR A 625 16.15 -13.19 28.49
CA THR A 625 14.98 -14.09 28.63
C THR A 625 15.26 -15.55 28.25
N TRP A 626 16.44 -15.82 27.65
CA TRP A 626 16.92 -17.15 27.28
C TRP A 626 18.01 -17.69 28.22
N ASP A 627 18.27 -17.01 29.33
CA ASP A 627 19.28 -17.42 30.30
C ASP A 627 18.99 -18.83 30.86
N GLY A 628 20.06 -19.61 31.03
CA GLY A 628 19.97 -20.95 31.59
C GLY A 628 19.66 -22.06 30.59
N LEU A 629 19.42 -21.74 29.32
CA LEU A 629 19.27 -22.75 28.30
C LEU A 629 20.62 -23.44 28.00
N SER A 630 20.60 -24.75 27.82
CA SER A 630 21.78 -25.52 27.42
C SER A 630 21.82 -25.79 25.89
N THR A 631 20.67 -25.78 25.27
CA THR A 631 20.49 -25.95 23.82
C THR A 631 19.36 -25.08 23.33
N VAL A 632 19.33 -24.79 22.01
CA VAL A 632 18.24 -24.14 21.30
C VAL A 632 18.01 -24.88 19.99
N ALA A 633 16.80 -24.84 19.46
CA ALA A 633 16.41 -25.54 18.24
C ALA A 633 16.53 -24.61 17.01
N LEU A 634 17.19 -25.08 15.96
CA LEU A 634 17.39 -24.35 14.70
C LEU A 634 16.50 -24.92 13.61
N TYR A 635 15.79 -24.04 12.92
CA TYR A 635 14.97 -24.34 11.75
C TYR A 635 15.37 -23.45 10.57
N GLN A 636 15.32 -24.02 9.37
CA GLN A 636 15.32 -23.27 8.11
C GLN A 636 13.87 -23.04 7.69
N THR A 637 13.51 -21.84 7.31
CA THR A 637 12.20 -21.57 6.74
C THR A 637 12.25 -21.68 5.22
N THR A 638 11.16 -22.16 4.63
CA THR A 638 10.97 -22.32 3.19
C THR A 638 9.59 -21.83 2.81
N GLU A 639 9.30 -21.69 1.54
CA GLU A 639 7.97 -21.33 1.04
C GLU A 639 6.87 -22.32 1.44
N ASN A 640 7.24 -23.55 1.80
CA ASN A 640 6.33 -24.64 2.16
C ASN A 640 6.29 -24.94 3.66
N GLY A 641 6.99 -24.17 4.47
CA GLY A 641 7.07 -24.36 5.91
C GLY A 641 8.50 -24.44 6.44
N LYS A 642 8.68 -24.78 7.70
CA LYS A 642 10.00 -24.82 8.34
C LYS A 642 10.54 -26.25 8.48
N ILE A 643 11.83 -26.40 8.27
CA ILE A 643 12.56 -27.66 8.34
C ILE A 643 13.49 -27.62 9.55
N ARG A 644 13.40 -28.60 10.43
CA ARG A 644 14.30 -28.71 11.58
C ARG A 644 15.71 -29.09 11.13
N ILE A 645 16.67 -28.20 11.39
CA ILE A 645 18.09 -28.42 11.07
C ILE A 645 18.77 -29.17 12.21
N GLY A 646 18.48 -28.85 13.47
CA GLY A 646 19.05 -29.51 14.63
C GLY A 646 19.01 -28.70 15.91
N GLU A 647 19.75 -29.17 16.92
CA GLU A 647 19.99 -28.43 18.16
C GLU A 647 21.37 -27.76 18.12
N LEU A 648 21.40 -26.53 18.59
CA LEU A 648 22.63 -25.78 18.79
C LEU A 648 22.99 -25.73 20.29
N PRO A 649 24.21 -26.05 20.69
CA PRO A 649 24.64 -25.93 22.09
C PRO A 649 24.80 -24.47 22.48
N VAL A 650 24.35 -24.14 23.68
CA VAL A 650 24.52 -22.82 24.29
C VAL A 650 25.74 -22.91 25.25
N SER A 651 26.70 -22.02 25.07
CA SER A 651 27.90 -21.94 25.91
C SER A 651 28.07 -20.49 26.41
N ASN A 652 28.07 -20.31 27.72
CA ASN A 652 28.17 -18.98 28.36
C ASN A 652 27.16 -17.97 27.82
N GLY A 653 25.91 -18.39 27.60
CA GLY A 653 24.86 -17.56 27.05
C GLY A 653 25.01 -17.21 25.56
N SER A 654 25.93 -17.89 24.86
CA SER A 654 26.16 -17.68 23.42
C SER A 654 25.85 -18.94 22.62
N VAL A 655 25.43 -18.71 21.37
CA VAL A 655 25.16 -19.75 20.38
C VAL A 655 25.93 -19.46 19.09
N SER A 656 26.44 -20.52 18.44
CA SER A 656 27.07 -20.42 17.12
C SER A 656 26.13 -20.99 16.07
N VAL A 657 25.76 -20.19 15.08
CA VAL A 657 24.86 -20.55 13.98
C VAL A 657 25.68 -20.69 12.71
N LYS A 658 25.61 -21.88 12.07
CA LYS A 658 26.12 -22.09 10.73
C LYS A 658 24.98 -21.94 9.74
N ALA A 659 25.05 -20.93 8.90
CA ALA A 659 24.05 -20.62 7.90
C ALA A 659 24.57 -20.81 6.48
N GLU A 660 23.69 -21.15 5.56
CA GLU A 660 23.94 -21.01 4.12
C GLU A 660 23.67 -19.56 3.71
N ALA A 661 24.34 -19.08 2.66
CA ALA A 661 24.15 -17.71 2.17
C ALA A 661 22.70 -17.47 1.71
N ASN A 662 22.17 -16.30 2.00
CA ASN A 662 20.82 -15.88 1.58
C ASN A 662 19.72 -16.87 1.94
N THR A 663 19.86 -17.52 3.10
CA THR A 663 18.92 -18.53 3.57
C THR A 663 18.31 -18.10 4.90
N PRO A 664 16.97 -18.10 5.03
CA PRO A 664 16.30 -17.68 6.26
C PRO A 664 16.26 -18.79 7.29
N TYR A 665 16.57 -18.43 8.54
CA TYR A 665 16.50 -19.33 9.69
C TYR A 665 15.70 -18.72 10.83
N VAL A 666 15.12 -19.60 11.64
CA VAL A 666 14.49 -19.26 12.91
C VAL A 666 15.00 -20.17 14.02
N ILE A 667 15.24 -19.60 15.18
CA ILE A 667 15.74 -20.30 16.36
C ILE A 667 14.70 -20.22 17.45
N TYR A 668 14.42 -21.33 18.12
CA TYR A 668 13.47 -21.43 19.21
C TYR A 668 14.12 -21.92 20.50
N LYS A 669 13.53 -21.53 21.64
CA LYS A 669 13.96 -22.00 22.98
C LYS A 669 13.88 -23.52 23.09
N ASN A 670 12.86 -24.14 22.49
CA ASN A 670 12.58 -25.57 22.49
C ASN A 670 12.18 -26.04 21.10
N ASP A 671 12.18 -27.34 20.87
CA ASP A 671 11.63 -27.92 19.65
C ASP A 671 10.20 -27.46 19.42
N GLN A 672 9.91 -27.08 18.20
CA GLN A 672 8.59 -26.77 17.69
C GLN A 672 8.09 -27.93 16.84
N ASP A 673 6.78 -28.14 16.84
CA ASP A 673 6.17 -28.95 15.79
C ASP A 673 6.35 -28.18 14.47
N ALA A 674 7.21 -28.69 13.59
CA ALA A 674 7.43 -28.08 12.30
C ALA A 674 6.23 -28.22 11.36
N GLY A 675 5.22 -28.99 11.79
CA GLY A 675 4.07 -29.30 10.95
C GLY A 675 4.42 -30.21 9.77
N VAL A 676 3.45 -30.47 8.96
CA VAL A 676 3.66 -31.06 7.64
C VAL A 676 4.12 -29.91 6.74
N VAL A 677 5.24 -30.07 6.04
CA VAL A 677 5.59 -29.15 4.94
C VAL A 677 4.46 -29.24 3.92
N GLU A 678 3.63 -28.24 3.90
CA GLU A 678 2.50 -28.20 2.96
C GLU A 678 3.05 -27.89 1.58
N THR A 679 2.66 -28.69 0.59
CA THR A 679 2.80 -28.28 -0.80
C THR A 679 1.92 -27.05 -1.04
N ALA A 680 2.37 -26.13 -1.90
CA ALA A 680 1.62 -24.91 -2.22
C ALA A 680 0.15 -25.24 -2.53
N THR A 681 -0.75 -24.32 -2.17
CA THR A 681 -2.18 -24.50 -2.38
C THR A 681 -2.46 -24.57 -3.86
N GLU A 682 -3.05 -25.67 -4.30
CA GLU A 682 -3.44 -25.79 -5.69
C GLU A 682 -4.51 -24.73 -6.01
N TRP A 683 -4.26 -24.02 -7.07
CA TRP A 683 -5.26 -23.17 -7.69
C TRP A 683 -6.47 -24.01 -8.06
N SER A 684 -7.61 -23.80 -7.47
CA SER A 684 -8.82 -24.59 -7.72
C SER A 684 -8.81 -26.03 -7.19
N GLU A 685 -8.79 -26.23 -5.86
CA GLU A 685 -8.99 -27.54 -5.22
C GLU A 685 -10.22 -28.32 -5.76
N ASN A 686 -11.24 -27.62 -6.22
CA ASN A 686 -12.47 -28.15 -6.76
C ASN A 686 -12.47 -28.31 -8.30
N SER A 687 -11.34 -27.97 -8.97
CA SER A 687 -11.22 -28.13 -10.42
C SER A 687 -11.18 -29.60 -10.83
N ALA A 688 -11.68 -29.89 -12.04
CA ALA A 688 -11.52 -31.21 -12.65
C ALA A 688 -10.05 -31.55 -12.95
N ILE A 689 -9.20 -30.56 -13.22
CA ILE A 689 -7.74 -30.68 -13.32
C ILE A 689 -7.16 -30.51 -11.94
N LYS A 690 -6.26 -31.39 -11.53
CA LYS A 690 -5.54 -31.36 -10.26
C LYS A 690 -4.09 -30.92 -10.46
N ASP A 691 -3.51 -30.28 -9.44
CA ASP A 691 -2.14 -29.77 -9.48
C ASP A 691 -1.92 -28.86 -10.70
N THR A 692 -2.76 -27.86 -10.83
CA THR A 692 -2.83 -26.93 -11.95
C THR A 692 -1.56 -26.10 -12.13
N GLY A 693 -0.86 -25.79 -11.03
CA GLY A 693 0.42 -25.06 -10.99
C GLY A 693 1.65 -25.95 -10.89
N PHE A 694 1.51 -27.26 -11.01
CA PHE A 694 2.62 -28.25 -10.86
C PHE A 694 3.32 -28.19 -9.49
N ASP A 695 2.63 -27.74 -8.46
CA ASP A 695 3.17 -27.47 -7.14
C ASP A 695 3.50 -28.74 -6.34
N ALA A 696 2.83 -29.84 -6.64
CA ALA A 696 3.15 -31.13 -6.05
C ALA A 696 4.54 -31.66 -6.43
N GLN A 697 5.13 -31.15 -7.52
CA GLN A 697 6.46 -31.54 -8.03
C GLN A 697 6.64 -33.05 -8.16
N VAL A 698 5.57 -33.77 -8.50
CA VAL A 698 5.57 -35.22 -8.63
C VAL A 698 4.83 -35.65 -9.90
N TYR A 699 5.49 -36.38 -10.74
CA TYR A 699 4.85 -37.10 -11.86
C TYR A 699 4.60 -38.56 -11.50
N VAL A 700 3.53 -39.09 -12.07
CA VAL A 700 3.28 -40.53 -12.10
C VAL A 700 3.79 -41.06 -13.43
N ASP A 701 4.65 -42.06 -13.39
CA ASP A 701 5.09 -42.71 -14.61
C ASP A 701 3.96 -43.65 -15.12
N GLN A 702 3.55 -43.51 -16.38
CA GLN A 702 2.39 -44.21 -16.96
C GLN A 702 2.45 -45.75 -16.83
N ASN A 703 3.64 -46.29 -16.62
CA ASN A 703 3.83 -47.75 -16.48
C ASN A 703 3.68 -48.26 -15.04
N SER A 704 3.54 -47.40 -14.05
CA SER A 704 3.52 -47.75 -12.63
C SER A 704 2.14 -47.76 -11.98
N ASP A 705 1.11 -47.27 -12.66
CA ASP A 705 -0.22 -47.11 -12.09
C ASP A 705 -1.33 -47.72 -12.93
N ALA A 706 -1.59 -49.02 -12.72
CA ALA A 706 -2.69 -49.74 -13.32
C ALA A 706 -4.08 -49.26 -12.85
N ASN A 707 -4.18 -48.44 -11.80
CA ASN A 707 -5.42 -47.93 -11.22
C ASN A 707 -5.68 -46.44 -11.51
N GLY A 708 -4.82 -45.78 -12.31
CA GLY A 708 -4.97 -44.38 -12.73
C GLY A 708 -5.08 -43.45 -11.56
N ASN A 709 -3.93 -42.98 -11.03
CA ASN A 709 -3.90 -41.91 -10.05
C ASN A 709 -4.39 -40.62 -10.74
N ARG A 710 -5.65 -40.27 -10.51
CA ARG A 710 -6.35 -39.19 -11.22
C ARG A 710 -5.98 -37.80 -10.69
N ASP A 711 -5.20 -37.79 -9.62
CA ASP A 711 -4.86 -36.56 -8.89
C ASP A 711 -3.45 -36.05 -9.19
N ARG A 712 -2.77 -36.62 -10.23
CA ARG A 712 -1.39 -36.30 -10.60
C ARG A 712 -1.21 -36.22 -12.10
N TRP A 713 -0.24 -35.41 -12.53
CA TRP A 713 0.22 -35.41 -13.91
C TRP A 713 1.08 -36.66 -14.19
N ALA A 714 0.79 -37.33 -15.29
CA ALA A 714 1.60 -38.40 -15.81
C ALA A 714 2.57 -37.86 -16.86
N ARG A 715 3.76 -38.47 -16.98
CA ARG A 715 4.74 -38.15 -18.01
C ARG A 715 5.15 -39.36 -18.83
N SER A 716 5.42 -39.13 -20.13
CA SER A 716 5.89 -40.16 -21.07
C SER A 716 6.69 -39.52 -22.21
N SER A 717 7.46 -40.34 -22.93
CA SER A 717 8.18 -40.00 -24.14
C SER A 717 8.21 -41.24 -25.06
N GLU A 718 8.38 -41.04 -26.38
CA GLU A 718 8.38 -42.11 -27.38
C GLU A 718 9.51 -43.12 -27.13
N ASP A 719 10.66 -42.71 -26.66
CA ASP A 719 11.79 -43.60 -26.33
C ASP A 719 11.68 -44.25 -24.94
N GLY A 720 10.64 -43.92 -24.17
CA GLY A 720 10.41 -44.37 -22.81
C GLY A 720 11.30 -43.73 -21.73
N SER A 721 12.13 -42.76 -22.10
CA SER A 721 12.96 -42.00 -21.16
C SER A 721 12.21 -40.76 -20.68
N VAL A 722 12.13 -40.52 -19.38
CA VAL A 722 11.38 -39.40 -18.80
C VAL A 722 12.24 -38.45 -17.96
N ASP A 723 13.54 -38.70 -17.88
CA ASP A 723 14.45 -37.90 -17.02
C ASP A 723 14.58 -36.44 -17.42
N HIS A 724 14.25 -36.11 -18.67
CA HIS A 724 14.23 -34.75 -19.18
C HIS A 724 12.92 -33.98 -18.90
N ILE A 725 11.92 -34.64 -18.30
CA ILE A 725 10.64 -34.07 -17.92
C ILE A 725 10.66 -33.88 -16.39
N GLY A 726 10.75 -32.67 -15.93
CA GLY A 726 10.91 -32.33 -14.52
C GLY A 726 10.22 -31.04 -14.14
N PHE A 727 10.76 -30.36 -13.16
CA PHE A 727 10.23 -29.10 -12.64
C PHE A 727 11.36 -28.06 -12.52
N GLU A 728 11.00 -26.80 -12.63
CA GLU A 728 11.88 -25.64 -12.43
C GLU A 728 11.09 -24.55 -11.71
N LYS A 729 11.72 -23.70 -10.91
CA LYS A 729 11.07 -22.53 -10.31
C LYS A 729 11.26 -21.30 -11.18
N ASP A 730 10.22 -20.48 -11.28
CA ASP A 730 10.31 -19.16 -11.88
C ASP A 730 10.83 -18.12 -10.86
N ILE A 731 10.86 -16.84 -11.27
CA ILE A 731 11.32 -15.74 -10.42
C ILE A 731 10.41 -15.47 -9.20
N ARG A 732 9.17 -16.00 -9.21
CA ARG A 732 8.21 -15.92 -8.11
C ARG A 732 8.17 -17.19 -7.28
N TRP A 733 9.12 -18.10 -7.53
CA TRP A 733 9.19 -19.45 -6.95
C TRP A 733 7.96 -20.32 -7.23
N ASN A 734 7.20 -19.97 -8.27
CA ASN A 734 6.20 -20.89 -8.79
C ASN A 734 6.89 -22.05 -9.45
N ASN A 735 6.30 -23.22 -9.30
CA ASN A 735 6.79 -24.41 -9.96
C ASN A 735 6.31 -24.43 -11.40
N LEU A 736 7.20 -24.78 -12.29
CA LEU A 736 6.92 -24.93 -13.72
C LEU A 736 7.17 -26.37 -14.11
N ALA A 737 6.28 -26.97 -14.89
CA ALA A 737 6.61 -28.20 -15.59
C ALA A 737 7.60 -27.90 -16.71
N VAL A 738 8.68 -28.69 -16.82
CA VAL A 738 9.79 -28.42 -17.75
C VAL A 738 10.14 -29.65 -18.56
N VAL A 739 10.26 -29.48 -19.88
CA VAL A 739 10.90 -30.41 -20.79
C VAL A 739 12.26 -29.87 -21.18
N ASN A 740 13.34 -30.44 -20.62
CA ASN A 740 14.70 -29.90 -20.69
C ASN A 740 15.61 -30.75 -21.58
N SER A 741 15.30 -30.84 -22.83
CA SER A 741 16.14 -31.44 -23.88
C SER A 741 15.45 -31.35 -25.23
N ALA A 742 16.12 -31.76 -26.30
CA ALA A 742 15.51 -31.93 -27.65
C ALA A 742 14.56 -33.15 -27.80
N LYS A 743 14.39 -33.97 -26.77
CA LYS A 743 13.48 -35.10 -26.82
C LYS A 743 12.02 -34.68 -26.80
N ASP A 744 11.15 -35.51 -27.35
CA ASP A 744 9.70 -35.40 -27.21
C ASP A 744 9.24 -35.64 -25.78
N ALA A 745 8.06 -35.13 -25.44
CA ALA A 745 7.45 -35.38 -24.14
C ALA A 745 5.92 -35.28 -24.23
N VAL A 746 5.24 -36.04 -23.38
CA VAL A 746 3.80 -35.85 -23.10
C VAL A 746 3.61 -35.77 -21.59
N ILE A 747 2.97 -34.69 -21.15
CA ILE A 747 2.50 -34.51 -19.78
C ILE A 747 0.98 -34.57 -19.83
N SER A 748 0.32 -35.48 -19.11
CA SER A 748 -1.13 -35.69 -19.25
C SER A 748 -1.84 -36.01 -17.96
N GLN A 749 -3.11 -35.67 -17.89
CA GLN A 749 -3.98 -35.96 -16.75
C GLN A 749 -5.35 -36.42 -17.24
N LYS A 750 -5.90 -37.47 -16.65
CA LYS A 750 -7.28 -37.88 -16.90
C LYS A 750 -8.22 -37.13 -15.99
N ILE A 751 -9.14 -36.39 -16.57
CA ILE A 751 -10.15 -35.60 -15.84
C ILE A 751 -11.52 -36.30 -15.92
N THR A 752 -12.34 -36.08 -14.89
CA THR A 752 -13.69 -36.64 -14.75
C THR A 752 -14.62 -35.64 -14.10
N GLY A 753 -15.91 -35.85 -14.19
CA GLY A 753 -16.93 -35.02 -13.54
C GLY A 753 -17.39 -33.85 -14.39
N LEU A 754 -16.99 -33.77 -15.66
CA LEU A 754 -17.55 -32.80 -16.59
C LEU A 754 -19.03 -33.07 -16.84
N THR A 755 -19.83 -32.03 -16.99
CA THR A 755 -21.27 -32.17 -17.33
C THR A 755 -21.41 -32.49 -18.81
N PRO A 756 -22.00 -33.62 -19.18
CA PRO A 756 -22.17 -33.98 -20.58
C PRO A 756 -22.88 -32.92 -21.43
N GLY A 757 -22.35 -32.69 -22.62
CA GLY A 757 -22.89 -31.70 -23.58
C GLY A 757 -22.59 -30.23 -23.22
N LYS A 758 -21.80 -29.97 -22.19
CA LYS A 758 -21.27 -28.63 -21.88
C LYS A 758 -19.89 -28.42 -22.49
N ASP A 759 -19.64 -27.22 -22.91
CA ASP A 759 -18.33 -26.79 -23.38
C ASP A 759 -17.45 -26.37 -22.20
N TYR A 760 -16.18 -26.72 -22.25
CA TYR A 760 -15.16 -26.35 -21.27
C TYR A 760 -13.98 -25.66 -21.96
N SER A 761 -13.59 -24.52 -21.48
CA SER A 761 -12.33 -23.85 -21.83
C SER A 761 -11.20 -24.48 -21.04
N ILE A 762 -10.20 -25.01 -21.71
CA ILE A 762 -8.97 -25.52 -21.10
C ILE A 762 -7.81 -24.67 -21.62
N SER A 763 -6.97 -24.16 -20.73
CA SER A 763 -5.87 -23.28 -21.09
C SER A 763 -4.61 -23.57 -20.29
N VAL A 764 -3.44 -23.17 -20.81
CA VAL A 764 -2.13 -23.32 -20.18
C VAL A 764 -1.18 -22.21 -20.65
N TRP A 765 -0.32 -21.72 -19.78
CA TRP A 765 0.83 -20.93 -20.19
C TRP A 765 1.96 -21.82 -20.68
N ALA A 766 2.52 -21.50 -21.85
CA ALA A 766 3.63 -22.21 -22.45
C ALA A 766 4.75 -21.26 -22.89
N LEU A 767 6.00 -21.68 -22.67
CA LEU A 767 7.20 -20.97 -23.10
C LEU A 767 8.14 -21.93 -23.84
N ILE A 768 8.64 -21.53 -25.01
CA ILE A 768 9.63 -22.27 -25.78
C ILE A 768 10.93 -21.49 -25.81
N GLU A 769 12.00 -22.09 -25.30
CA GLU A 769 13.34 -21.48 -25.27
C GLU A 769 14.30 -22.21 -26.20
N ASN A 770 15.16 -21.44 -26.87
CA ASN A 770 16.31 -21.93 -27.66
C ASN A 770 15.97 -22.80 -28.89
N ASP A 771 14.71 -22.86 -29.34
CA ASP A 771 14.32 -23.63 -30.53
C ASP A 771 13.08 -23.02 -31.20
N ASP A 772 13.27 -22.36 -32.32
CA ASP A 772 12.22 -21.57 -32.98
C ASP A 772 11.14 -22.45 -33.64
N ASN A 773 11.46 -23.68 -33.99
CA ASN A 773 10.58 -24.59 -34.70
C ASN A 773 10.00 -25.71 -33.84
N ARG A 774 10.33 -25.75 -32.55
CA ARG A 774 9.80 -26.76 -31.65
C ARG A 774 8.31 -26.54 -31.45
N MET A 775 7.53 -27.58 -31.64
CA MET A 775 6.07 -27.53 -31.53
C MET A 775 5.59 -28.02 -30.17
N VAL A 776 4.67 -27.27 -29.57
CA VAL A 776 3.96 -27.60 -28.34
C VAL A 776 2.49 -27.76 -28.71
N VAL A 777 1.79 -28.72 -28.11
CA VAL A 777 0.36 -28.95 -28.30
C VAL A 777 -0.32 -29.02 -26.94
N LEU A 778 -1.36 -28.22 -26.75
CA LEU A 778 -2.38 -28.43 -25.73
C LEU A 778 -3.50 -29.23 -26.38
N GLY A 779 -3.90 -30.33 -25.81
CA GLY A 779 -4.97 -31.17 -26.36
C GLY A 779 -5.82 -31.81 -25.28
N ALA A 780 -7.02 -32.23 -25.68
CA ALA A 780 -7.90 -33.08 -24.91
C ALA A 780 -8.52 -34.15 -25.78
N GLU A 781 -8.54 -35.37 -25.26
CA GLU A 781 -9.18 -36.53 -25.89
C GLU A 781 -10.32 -37.02 -25.01
N SER A 782 -11.55 -36.96 -25.51
CA SER A 782 -12.74 -37.48 -24.83
C SER A 782 -12.78 -39.02 -24.88
N SER A 783 -13.57 -39.64 -24.01
CA SER A 783 -13.67 -41.10 -23.94
C SER A 783 -14.24 -41.72 -25.22
N ASP A 784 -14.96 -40.96 -26.02
CA ASP A 784 -15.49 -41.42 -27.32
C ASP A 784 -14.46 -41.35 -28.45
N GLY A 785 -13.23 -40.85 -28.15
CA GLY A 785 -12.13 -40.72 -29.09
C GLY A 785 -12.13 -39.40 -29.87
N SER A 786 -13.05 -38.45 -29.56
CA SER A 786 -12.98 -37.08 -30.12
C SER A 786 -11.78 -36.32 -29.55
N VAL A 787 -11.09 -35.59 -30.42
CA VAL A 787 -9.86 -34.87 -30.06
C VAL A 787 -9.97 -33.41 -30.44
N VAL A 788 -9.60 -32.52 -29.51
CA VAL A 788 -9.41 -31.10 -29.74
C VAL A 788 -7.99 -30.73 -29.44
N GLU A 789 -7.32 -29.96 -30.31
CA GLU A 789 -5.92 -29.54 -30.16
C GLU A 789 -5.70 -28.11 -30.60
N SER A 790 -4.83 -27.41 -29.87
CA SER A 790 -4.16 -26.15 -30.24
C SER A 790 -2.66 -26.38 -30.22
N TYR A 791 -1.89 -25.73 -31.10
CA TYR A 791 -0.44 -25.82 -31.12
C TYR A 791 0.25 -24.49 -31.11
N LEU A 792 1.51 -24.46 -30.70
CA LEU A 792 2.34 -23.30 -30.59
C LEU A 792 3.76 -23.63 -31.05
N THR A 793 4.37 -22.72 -31.85
CA THR A 793 5.81 -22.71 -32.08
C THR A 793 6.37 -21.36 -31.64
N LYS A 794 7.69 -21.26 -31.40
CA LYS A 794 8.30 -19.99 -30.97
C LYS A 794 8.19 -18.89 -32.04
N THR A 795 8.18 -19.26 -33.32
CA THR A 795 7.97 -18.32 -34.41
C THR A 795 6.56 -17.75 -34.46
N ASP A 796 5.58 -18.51 -33.98
CA ASP A 796 4.18 -18.08 -33.94
C ASP A 796 3.93 -17.12 -32.77
N VAL A 797 4.80 -17.13 -31.76
CA VAL A 797 4.64 -16.36 -30.54
C VAL A 797 4.91 -14.87 -30.77
N GLY A 798 5.76 -14.52 -31.74
CA GLY A 798 6.22 -13.14 -31.86
C GLY A 798 6.95 -12.65 -30.60
N ALA A 799 7.56 -11.48 -30.65
CA ALA A 799 8.22 -10.89 -29.49
C ALA A 799 7.22 -10.11 -28.60
N VAL A 800 6.23 -10.79 -28.03
CA VAL A 800 5.36 -10.12 -27.06
C VAL A 800 6.08 -10.06 -25.71
N LYS A 801 6.43 -8.87 -25.33
CA LYS A 801 6.98 -8.60 -24.00
C LYS A 801 5.82 -8.34 -23.05
N ASN A 802 5.50 -9.29 -22.21
CA ASN A 802 4.63 -9.00 -21.09
C ASN A 802 5.45 -8.28 -19.99
N LYS A 803 5.13 -7.02 -19.72
CA LYS A 803 5.83 -6.21 -18.72
C LYS A 803 5.60 -6.69 -17.29
N PHE A 804 4.46 -7.33 -17.02
CA PHE A 804 3.99 -7.65 -15.68
C PHE A 804 3.93 -9.15 -15.38
N GLN A 805 4.12 -10.00 -16.39
CA GLN A 805 4.01 -11.46 -16.23
C GLN A 805 5.20 -12.18 -16.87
N TYR A 806 5.08 -13.47 -17.00
CA TYR A 806 6.04 -14.35 -17.66
C TYR A 806 6.46 -13.79 -19.00
N THR A 807 7.60 -13.16 -19.06
CA THR A 807 8.18 -12.70 -20.31
C THR A 807 8.26 -13.88 -21.28
N ASN A 808 7.63 -13.74 -22.42
CA ASN A 808 7.60 -14.72 -23.53
C ASN A 808 6.72 -15.97 -23.31
N PHE A 809 6.02 -16.12 -22.21
CA PHE A 809 4.96 -17.14 -22.09
C PHE A 809 3.77 -16.77 -22.98
N ARG A 810 3.10 -17.79 -23.50
CA ARG A 810 1.86 -17.68 -24.25
C ARG A 810 0.77 -18.51 -23.63
N ARG A 811 -0.44 -17.94 -23.56
CA ARG A 811 -1.63 -18.70 -23.18
C ARG A 811 -2.16 -19.49 -24.37
N MET A 812 -2.11 -20.80 -24.26
CA MET A 812 -2.76 -21.71 -25.20
C MET A 812 -4.16 -22.03 -24.68
N ARG A 813 -5.13 -22.26 -25.57
CA ARG A 813 -6.51 -22.56 -25.20
C ARG A 813 -7.13 -23.53 -26.19
N ILE A 814 -8.00 -24.41 -25.68
CA ILE A 814 -8.94 -25.27 -26.44
C ILE A 814 -10.32 -25.19 -25.83
N ILE A 815 -11.34 -25.43 -26.62
CA ILE A 815 -12.72 -25.66 -26.16
C ILE A 815 -13.03 -27.13 -26.34
N LEU A 816 -13.41 -27.81 -25.26
CA LEU A 816 -13.79 -29.22 -25.20
C LEU A 816 -15.28 -29.35 -24.93
N GLU A 817 -16.08 -29.96 -25.86
CA GLU A 817 -17.43 -30.40 -25.53
C GLU A 817 -17.34 -31.73 -24.76
N ALA A 818 -17.90 -31.77 -23.54
CA ALA A 818 -17.86 -32.96 -22.70
C ALA A 818 -18.78 -34.06 -23.31
N ASP A 819 -18.24 -35.25 -23.49
CA ASP A 819 -18.99 -36.41 -23.96
C ASP A 819 -19.97 -36.98 -22.90
N GLU A 820 -20.75 -38.00 -23.27
CA GLU A 820 -21.73 -38.63 -22.37
C GLU A 820 -21.13 -39.19 -21.07
N THR A 821 -19.83 -39.41 -21.02
CA THR A 821 -19.12 -39.96 -19.83
C THR A 821 -18.64 -38.86 -18.91
N GLY A 822 -18.57 -37.60 -19.36
CA GLY A 822 -17.97 -36.48 -18.64
C GLY A 822 -16.49 -36.73 -18.32
N THR A 823 -15.77 -37.45 -19.18
CA THR A 823 -14.38 -37.86 -18.95
C THR A 823 -13.52 -37.53 -20.17
N ALA A 824 -12.36 -36.93 -19.93
CA ALA A 824 -11.37 -36.67 -20.98
C ALA A 824 -9.92 -36.84 -20.44
N THR A 825 -8.97 -36.96 -21.37
CA THR A 825 -7.54 -36.87 -21.07
C THR A 825 -7.02 -35.56 -21.62
N VAL A 826 -6.61 -34.67 -20.73
CA VAL A 826 -5.91 -33.42 -21.07
C VAL A 826 -4.42 -33.70 -21.19
N TYR A 827 -3.77 -33.17 -22.22
CA TYR A 827 -2.35 -33.40 -22.45
C TYR A 827 -1.61 -32.16 -22.99
N LEU A 828 -0.36 -32.07 -22.56
CA LEU A 828 0.65 -31.14 -23.03
C LEU A 828 1.71 -31.96 -23.78
N ARG A 829 1.69 -31.90 -25.10
CA ARG A 829 2.61 -32.65 -25.94
C ARG A 829 3.69 -31.72 -26.49
N VAL A 830 4.93 -32.08 -26.30
CA VAL A 830 6.11 -31.37 -26.79
C VAL A 830 6.76 -32.23 -27.89
N GLY A 831 6.86 -31.69 -29.09
CA GLY A 831 7.55 -32.35 -30.20
C GLY A 831 9.07 -32.40 -29.99
N ALA A 832 9.74 -33.27 -30.75
CA ALA A 832 11.20 -33.30 -30.75
C ALA A 832 11.78 -31.96 -31.20
N GLY A 833 12.80 -31.50 -30.50
CA GLY A 833 13.50 -30.26 -30.78
C GLY A 833 14.69 -30.45 -31.72
N SER A 834 15.17 -29.36 -32.29
CA SER A 834 16.36 -29.31 -33.16
C SER A 834 17.65 -28.96 -32.42
N ASN A 835 17.53 -28.54 -31.16
CA ASN A 835 18.63 -28.08 -30.33
C ASN A 835 18.61 -28.78 -28.97
N GLU A 836 19.72 -29.39 -28.56
CA GLU A 836 19.85 -30.07 -27.25
C GLU A 836 19.63 -29.14 -26.04
N ASN A 837 19.79 -27.83 -26.23
CA ASN A 837 19.52 -26.83 -25.21
C ASN A 837 18.06 -26.28 -25.27
N SER A 838 17.25 -26.91 -26.12
CA SER A 838 15.82 -26.55 -26.21
C SER A 838 15.11 -26.86 -24.90
N LYS A 839 14.31 -25.94 -24.43
CA LYS A 839 13.52 -26.07 -23.20
C LYS A 839 12.08 -25.63 -23.47
N VAL A 840 11.14 -26.35 -22.91
CA VAL A 840 9.72 -25.97 -22.92
C VAL A 840 9.24 -25.96 -21.49
N LYS A 841 8.52 -24.91 -21.10
CA LYS A 841 7.98 -24.71 -19.76
C LYS A 841 6.47 -24.54 -19.84
N PHE A 842 5.76 -25.08 -18.85
CA PHE A 842 4.32 -24.93 -18.68
C PHE A 842 3.98 -24.49 -17.28
N ASP A 843 2.88 -23.72 -17.16
CA ASP A 843 2.34 -23.30 -15.87
C ASP A 843 0.85 -23.01 -16.00
N ASP A 844 0.14 -23.05 -14.87
CA ASP A 844 -1.21 -22.55 -14.68
C ASP A 844 -2.20 -23.14 -15.69
N VAL A 845 -2.43 -24.46 -15.57
CA VAL A 845 -3.42 -25.17 -16.37
C VAL A 845 -4.80 -24.94 -15.77
N ARG A 846 -5.71 -24.31 -16.51
CA ARG A 846 -7.05 -23.97 -16.04
C ARG A 846 -8.12 -24.71 -16.84
N ILE A 847 -9.24 -25.00 -16.17
CA ILE A 847 -10.46 -25.51 -16.81
C ILE A 847 -11.68 -24.78 -16.23
N TRP A 848 -12.53 -24.27 -17.10
CA TRP A 848 -13.75 -23.58 -16.77
C TRP A 848 -14.89 -24.06 -17.64
N GLU A 849 -16.13 -24.08 -17.13
CA GLU A 849 -17.29 -24.21 -18.01
C GLU A 849 -17.33 -23.01 -18.95
N HIS A 850 -17.27 -23.26 -20.25
CA HIS A 850 -17.35 -22.22 -21.27
C HIS A 850 -18.81 -21.79 -21.41
N VAL A 851 -19.13 -20.57 -20.98
CA VAL A 851 -20.47 -20.02 -21.08
C VAL A 851 -20.51 -19.15 -22.33
N THR A 852 -21.46 -19.42 -23.21
CA THR A 852 -21.74 -18.58 -24.36
C THR A 852 -23.24 -18.43 -24.53
N ASP A 853 -23.70 -17.21 -24.70
CA ASP A 853 -25.13 -16.92 -24.94
C ASP A 853 -25.55 -17.14 -26.39
N THR A 854 -24.58 -17.31 -27.29
CA THR A 854 -24.84 -17.48 -28.73
C THR A 854 -24.47 -18.87 -29.19
N PRO A 855 -25.41 -19.60 -29.89
CA PRO A 855 -25.12 -20.92 -30.42
C PRO A 855 -23.96 -20.87 -31.41
N GLN A 856 -22.88 -21.62 -31.14
CA GLN A 856 -21.71 -21.69 -32.02
C GLN A 856 -21.89 -22.58 -33.24
N LYS A 857 -23.02 -23.26 -33.40
CA LYS A 857 -23.26 -24.23 -34.46
C LYS A 857 -23.28 -23.55 -35.85
N GLY A 858 -22.31 -23.93 -36.67
CA GLY A 858 -22.20 -23.44 -38.06
C GLY A 858 -21.09 -22.39 -38.27
N HIS A 859 -20.41 -21.91 -37.20
CA HIS A 859 -19.24 -21.07 -37.33
C HIS A 859 -17.96 -21.90 -37.32
N TYR A 860 -16.97 -21.48 -38.11
CA TYR A 860 -15.63 -22.06 -38.06
C TYR A 860 -14.91 -21.66 -36.75
N TYR A 861 -15.15 -20.46 -36.31
CA TYR A 861 -14.72 -19.90 -35.03
C TYR A 861 -15.73 -18.84 -34.60
N PHE A 862 -15.99 -18.79 -33.32
CA PHE A 862 -16.81 -17.77 -32.67
C PHE A 862 -16.21 -17.42 -31.31
N ASP A 863 -16.18 -16.16 -30.97
CA ASP A 863 -15.78 -15.66 -29.66
C ASP A 863 -16.71 -14.53 -29.27
N ASP A 864 -17.38 -14.67 -28.16
CA ASP A 864 -18.29 -13.69 -27.58
C ASP A 864 -17.67 -12.99 -26.34
N PHE A 865 -16.44 -13.34 -26.02
CA PHE A 865 -15.70 -12.83 -24.84
C PHE A 865 -16.29 -13.19 -23.47
N GLU A 866 -17.28 -14.07 -23.41
CA GLU A 866 -17.95 -14.48 -22.17
C GLU A 866 -17.09 -15.45 -21.32
N ASN A 867 -15.96 -15.89 -21.82
CA ASN A 867 -15.06 -16.74 -21.09
C ASN A 867 -14.19 -15.94 -20.13
N VAL A 868 -14.41 -16.14 -18.85
CA VAL A 868 -13.66 -15.48 -17.75
C VAL A 868 -12.30 -16.10 -17.47
N ASP A 869 -11.82 -17.02 -18.30
CA ASP A 869 -10.45 -17.46 -18.18
C ASP A 869 -9.48 -16.29 -18.44
N PHE A 870 -8.23 -16.48 -18.12
CA PHE A 870 -7.20 -15.46 -17.99
C PHE A 870 -6.95 -14.54 -19.22
N SER A 871 -7.54 -14.77 -20.38
CA SER A 871 -7.22 -14.04 -21.63
C SER A 871 -8.47 -13.56 -22.38
N LEU A 872 -8.26 -12.75 -23.42
CA LEU A 872 -9.28 -12.41 -24.41
C LEU A 872 -9.65 -13.60 -25.34
N GLY A 873 -9.56 -14.82 -24.82
CA GLY A 873 -9.80 -16.02 -25.60
C GLY A 873 -8.68 -16.29 -26.60
N ALA A 874 -9.06 -16.62 -27.83
CA ALA A 874 -8.12 -16.85 -28.91
C ALA A 874 -7.55 -15.56 -29.50
N LEU A 875 -8.17 -14.43 -29.22
CA LEU A 875 -7.72 -13.13 -29.67
C LEU A 875 -6.66 -12.57 -28.73
N GLU A 876 -5.62 -11.99 -29.30
CA GLU A 876 -4.49 -11.42 -28.57
C GLU A 876 -4.15 -10.01 -29.04
N HIS A 877 -3.58 -9.21 -28.14
CA HIS A 877 -2.99 -7.94 -28.50
C HIS A 877 -1.79 -8.12 -29.45
N ASP A 878 -1.62 -7.25 -30.39
CA ASP A 878 -0.47 -7.27 -31.29
C ASP A 878 0.82 -6.78 -30.63
N THR A 879 0.73 -5.81 -29.76
CA THR A 879 1.89 -5.30 -29.03
C THR A 879 1.56 -5.07 -27.55
N TRP A 880 2.50 -5.45 -26.73
CA TRP A 880 2.40 -5.26 -25.27
C TRP A 880 2.39 -3.79 -24.82
N SER A 881 2.99 -2.89 -25.58
CA SER A 881 3.05 -1.47 -25.20
C SER A 881 1.70 -0.74 -25.30
N ASN A 882 0.71 -1.37 -25.89
CA ASN A 882 -0.63 -0.83 -26.03
C ASN A 882 -1.59 -1.68 -25.18
N ASP A 883 -1.71 -1.35 -23.92
CA ASP A 883 -2.79 -1.86 -23.06
C ASP A 883 -4.16 -1.28 -23.45
N ASN A 884 -4.37 -1.08 -24.75
CA ASN A 884 -5.53 -0.39 -25.29
C ASN A 884 -6.71 -1.30 -25.57
N VAL A 885 -6.54 -2.61 -25.39
CA VAL A 885 -7.62 -3.60 -25.55
C VAL A 885 -7.71 -4.41 -24.27
N HIS A 886 -8.86 -4.41 -23.65
CA HIS A 886 -9.19 -5.17 -22.45
C HIS A 886 -10.64 -5.64 -22.50
N LEU A 887 -11.06 -6.42 -21.50
CA LEU A 887 -12.46 -6.79 -21.36
C LEU A 887 -13.18 -5.76 -20.52
N ALA A 888 -14.25 -5.20 -21.08
CA ALA A 888 -15.24 -4.45 -20.32
C ALA A 888 -16.25 -5.40 -19.72
N ASP A 889 -16.64 -5.16 -18.48
CA ASP A 889 -17.64 -5.92 -17.75
C ASP A 889 -18.99 -5.19 -17.76
N GLU A 890 -20.10 -5.95 -17.78
CA GLU A 890 -21.42 -5.38 -17.60
C GLU A 890 -21.69 -5.07 -16.13
N HIS A 891 -22.12 -3.86 -15.84
CA HIS A 891 -22.61 -3.51 -14.52
C HIS A 891 -24.07 -3.94 -14.32
N PRO A 892 -24.40 -4.67 -13.23
CA PRO A 892 -25.77 -5.16 -13.00
C PRO A 892 -26.83 -4.06 -12.90
N ASP A 893 -26.45 -2.89 -12.39
CA ASP A 893 -27.35 -1.74 -12.18
C ASP A 893 -27.23 -0.66 -13.26
N PHE A 894 -26.65 -0.98 -14.38
CA PHE A 894 -26.44 -0.06 -15.50
C PHE A 894 -27.73 0.62 -15.99
N ASN A 895 -28.88 0.02 -15.74
CA ASN A 895 -30.20 0.45 -16.17
C ASN A 895 -30.99 1.18 -15.08
N ASN A 896 -30.37 1.76 -14.07
CA ASN A 896 -31.09 2.47 -13.00
C ASN A 896 -31.84 3.74 -13.45
N GLY A 897 -31.92 4.00 -14.77
CA GLY A 897 -32.68 5.08 -15.38
C GLY A 897 -31.89 6.37 -15.60
N ALA A 898 -30.62 6.43 -15.28
CA ALA A 898 -29.77 7.57 -15.59
C ALA A 898 -29.33 7.50 -17.05
N ALA A 899 -29.85 8.37 -17.90
CA ALA A 899 -29.63 8.42 -19.34
C ALA A 899 -28.17 8.73 -19.79
N GLN A 900 -27.19 8.61 -18.91
CA GLN A 900 -25.82 9.05 -19.15
C GLN A 900 -24.77 7.94 -18.99
N TYR A 901 -25.17 6.75 -18.59
CA TYR A 901 -24.25 5.63 -18.46
C TYR A 901 -23.98 4.99 -19.82
N LEU A 902 -22.71 4.80 -20.11
CA LEU A 902 -22.28 4.11 -21.31
C LEU A 902 -21.93 2.69 -20.91
N SER A 903 -22.76 1.72 -21.32
CA SER A 903 -22.28 0.33 -21.31
C SER A 903 -21.25 0.17 -22.42
N TYR A 904 -20.11 -0.36 -22.09
CA TYR A 904 -19.09 -0.78 -23.04
C TYR A 904 -19.27 -2.25 -23.43
N VAL A 905 -20.27 -2.90 -22.87
CA VAL A 905 -20.64 -4.28 -23.23
C VAL A 905 -21.73 -4.23 -24.30
N ILE A 906 -21.49 -4.90 -25.41
CA ILE A 906 -22.40 -4.93 -26.58
C ILE A 906 -23.50 -5.96 -26.38
N ASP A 907 -23.15 -7.14 -25.89
CA ASP A 907 -24.05 -8.26 -25.64
C ASP A 907 -23.42 -9.19 -24.60
N GLY A 908 -24.21 -9.87 -23.76
CA GLY A 908 -23.72 -10.71 -22.68
C GLY A 908 -23.18 -9.91 -21.48
N ARG A 909 -22.14 -10.43 -20.83
CA ARG A 909 -21.48 -9.84 -19.65
C ARG A 909 -20.19 -9.13 -19.97
N TYR A 910 -19.54 -9.45 -21.08
CA TYR A 910 -18.22 -8.93 -21.46
C TYR A 910 -18.16 -8.52 -22.93
N SER A 911 -17.35 -7.55 -23.22
CA SER A 911 -16.97 -7.16 -24.59
C SER A 911 -15.50 -6.77 -24.64
N ALA A 912 -14.86 -6.97 -25.79
CA ALA A 912 -13.53 -6.42 -26.03
C ALA A 912 -13.62 -4.91 -26.23
N LYS A 913 -13.04 -4.14 -25.32
CA LYS A 913 -13.04 -2.68 -25.32
C LYS A 913 -11.71 -2.14 -25.83
N ILE A 914 -11.77 -1.09 -26.62
CA ILE A 914 -10.60 -0.46 -27.23
C ILE A 914 -10.55 1.00 -26.80
N ASN A 915 -9.45 1.41 -26.21
CA ASN A 915 -9.21 2.83 -25.90
C ASN A 915 -8.98 3.62 -27.21
N ASP A 916 -9.82 4.60 -27.47
CA ASP A 916 -9.85 5.38 -28.73
C ASP A 916 -8.68 6.37 -28.86
N THR A 917 -8.08 6.78 -27.73
CA THR A 917 -7.07 7.85 -27.73
C THR A 917 -5.67 7.36 -28.05
N ALA A 918 -5.40 6.07 -27.90
CA ALA A 918 -4.08 5.51 -27.91
C ALA A 918 -3.76 4.61 -29.13
N THR A 919 -4.76 4.22 -29.91
CA THR A 919 -4.58 3.31 -31.05
C THR A 919 -4.63 4.06 -32.39
N PRO A 920 -3.49 4.37 -33.03
CA PRO A 920 -3.49 5.02 -34.33
C PRO A 920 -4.18 4.17 -35.40
N VAL A 921 -4.92 4.82 -36.28
CA VAL A 921 -5.55 4.15 -37.41
C VAL A 921 -4.50 3.40 -38.25
N GLY A 922 -4.75 2.13 -38.51
CA GLY A 922 -3.86 1.24 -39.27
C GLY A 922 -3.02 0.30 -38.41
N ASN A 923 -3.08 0.44 -37.08
CA ASN A 923 -2.47 -0.55 -36.19
C ASN A 923 -3.38 -1.77 -35.99
N SER A 924 -2.76 -2.92 -35.76
CA SER A 924 -3.46 -4.13 -35.34
C SER A 924 -3.97 -3.93 -33.90
N ILE A 925 -5.23 -4.27 -33.68
CA ILE A 925 -5.89 -4.18 -32.35
C ILE A 925 -5.86 -5.56 -31.70
N LEU A 926 -6.41 -6.53 -32.38
CA LEU A 926 -6.49 -7.93 -31.98
C LEU A 926 -5.99 -8.81 -33.11
N ARG A 927 -5.38 -9.91 -32.78
CA ARG A 927 -5.00 -10.97 -33.71
C ARG A 927 -5.31 -12.33 -33.14
N THR A 928 -5.46 -13.31 -34.00
CA THR A 928 -5.60 -14.69 -33.58
C THR A 928 -4.27 -15.43 -33.73
N HIS A 929 -4.03 -16.39 -32.85
CA HIS A 929 -2.89 -17.28 -33.01
C HIS A 929 -3.17 -18.33 -34.13
N PRO A 930 -2.17 -18.68 -34.98
CA PRO A 930 -2.34 -19.64 -36.06
C PRO A 930 -2.81 -21.04 -35.60
N SER A 931 -2.53 -21.42 -34.35
CA SER A 931 -2.99 -22.68 -33.78
C SER A 931 -4.49 -22.72 -33.55
N VAL A 932 -5.12 -21.56 -33.37
CA VAL A 932 -6.56 -21.45 -33.10
C VAL A 932 -7.37 -21.39 -34.39
N LEU A 933 -6.95 -20.56 -35.35
CA LEU A 933 -7.61 -20.43 -36.64
C LEU A 933 -6.69 -20.97 -37.75
N ARG A 934 -6.95 -22.22 -38.17
CA ARG A 934 -6.22 -22.91 -39.25
C ARG A 934 -7.03 -22.87 -40.53
N PHE A 935 -6.87 -21.80 -41.29
CA PHE A 935 -7.59 -21.70 -42.56
C PHE A 935 -7.15 -22.79 -43.56
N GLN A 936 -8.12 -23.44 -44.19
CA GLN A 936 -7.85 -24.40 -45.19
C GLN A 936 -7.48 -23.69 -46.52
N PRO A 937 -6.44 -24.19 -47.26
CA PRO A 937 -6.12 -23.65 -48.57
C PRO A 937 -7.33 -23.66 -49.51
N GLU A 938 -7.41 -22.68 -50.39
CA GLU A 938 -8.47 -22.56 -51.41
C GLU A 938 -9.87 -22.47 -50.85
N THR A 939 -10.06 -22.13 -49.60
CA THR A 939 -11.37 -22.00 -48.94
C THR A 939 -11.69 -20.53 -48.68
N THR A 940 -12.93 -20.13 -48.95
CA THR A 940 -13.40 -18.76 -48.66
C THR A 940 -14.04 -18.73 -47.29
N TYR A 941 -13.56 -17.81 -46.42
CA TYR A 941 -14.12 -17.57 -45.10
C TYR A 941 -14.80 -16.21 -45.06
N ARG A 942 -15.87 -16.11 -44.32
CA ARG A 942 -16.52 -14.85 -43.98
C ARG A 942 -16.19 -14.47 -42.53
N VAL A 943 -15.71 -13.26 -42.33
CA VAL A 943 -15.51 -12.67 -41.00
C VAL A 943 -16.63 -11.71 -40.72
N SER A 944 -17.21 -11.75 -39.54
CA SER A 944 -18.22 -10.79 -39.05
C SER A 944 -17.81 -10.37 -37.63
N ILE A 945 -18.01 -9.11 -37.31
CA ILE A 945 -17.73 -8.48 -36.03
C ILE A 945 -18.92 -7.60 -35.71
N ASP A 946 -19.48 -7.76 -34.53
CA ASP A 946 -20.44 -6.84 -33.93
C ASP A 946 -19.68 -5.72 -33.17
N TYR A 947 -20.04 -4.42 -33.40
CA TYR A 947 -19.33 -3.28 -32.85
C TYR A 947 -20.26 -2.08 -32.59
#